data_ccd0cf0330ee68e937f09b112517c42c
#
_entry.id   ccd0cf0330ee68e937f09b112517c42c
#
_cell.length_a   1.000
_cell.length_b   1.000
_cell.length_c   1.000
_cell.angle_alpha   90.00
_cell.angle_beta   90.00
_cell.angle_gamma   90.00
#
_symmetry.space_group_name_H-M   'P 1'
#
loop_
_entity.id
_entity.type
_entity.pdbx_description
1 polymer ?
#
loop_
_entity_poly.entity_id
_entity_poly.type
_entity_poly.pdbx_seq_one_letter_code
_entity_poly.pdbx_strand_id
1 'polypeptide(L)'
;MENKKYNISWATLCVFTLLFSVNLYAQKPVVAILAWDEKAKESGDAGEIQIIQLGEPVNGLTVKIKIEGTASDGLDYRCFSDTWKLNKMKRFKVLPIDDDILEGDETVKVSLVESPEYTIEEIHKSATVTIQDASLPDVEFESPSSTGKEANENVELKIILSTSYNKEVELDYTVQGVIAENGMDFKLNSGTLVIPAGNTEAVIQLKVIDDNMAEGDETVVIRLKKARNANIETNHAHYYTIKNDDGAFTESIVYDRILGTLLGFRAGCSMGAVTEFNWDQQRSESTFGLLEEFKPFVHYNDSWTHPAGATEDGGERHKLICTAIIEKQDRINYQDLKEVWLRDCEIENMYHMTQNYDKVLFSYAKWGVPPADFPITKYGKPEDLGEHIHLTARTFQALPCINAGDPENAIADMNDMGKLYYEDPNDDAFAWGAVYNAAMALAMLPDATVESVIEGAMEYATPEIEEEIRYVISITEKYDDPMNRDMWQELTDVYMDTESKYNAFARIEKYPNSSIFENVGFAFALFKATNANVKQSVVIATNRGYDTDCTAASAGALCGALSGTSTIPEDWIKTLDAGIANNPYSNAHYTNKATADGLYLALQNKVLRLEKEAEAMKYSDDETKKVKAYVQLMKEAGVVK
;
A
#
# COMPACT_ATOMS: atom_id res chain seq x y z
N MET A 1 -66.87 -36.75 -22.72
CA MET A 1 -66.28 -37.88 -23.47
C MET A 1 -64.84 -38.01 -23.06
N GLU A 2 -64.68 -39.02 -22.27
CA GLU A 2 -63.55 -39.87 -21.89
C GLU A 2 -62.25 -39.22 -21.38
N ASN A 3 -62.19 -39.28 -20.02
CA ASN A 3 -60.98 -39.27 -19.24
C ASN A 3 -60.15 -40.54 -19.48
N LYS A 4 -58.90 -40.40 -19.97
CA LYS A 4 -57.88 -41.47 -19.84
C LYS A 4 -56.95 -41.13 -18.70
N LYS A 5 -57.13 -41.79 -17.56
CA LYS A 5 -56.17 -41.91 -16.45
C LYS A 5 -54.99 -42.77 -16.88
N TYR A 6 -53.78 -42.25 -16.90
CA TYR A 6 -52.56 -43.06 -16.96
C TYR A 6 -52.14 -43.44 -15.53
N ASN A 7 -52.28 -44.75 -15.22
CA ASN A 7 -51.67 -45.33 -14.02
C ASN A 7 -50.16 -45.49 -14.23
N ILE A 8 -49.38 -44.67 -13.58
CA ILE A 8 -47.93 -44.88 -13.49
C ILE A 8 -47.72 -45.86 -12.30
N SER A 9 -47.19 -47.04 -12.64
CA SER A 9 -46.92 -48.11 -11.66
C SER A 9 -45.80 -47.69 -10.71
N TRP A 10 -45.96 -47.97 -9.41
CA TRP A 10 -44.99 -47.74 -8.33
C TRP A 10 -43.61 -48.38 -8.56
N ALA A 11 -43.49 -49.33 -9.51
CA ALA A 11 -42.22 -49.93 -9.89
C ALA A 11 -41.30 -49.00 -10.69
N THR A 12 -41.85 -48.00 -11.41
CA THR A 12 -41.05 -47.07 -12.20
C THR A 12 -40.52 -45.89 -11.35
N LEU A 13 -41.14 -45.63 -10.21
CA LEU A 13 -40.69 -44.59 -9.28
C LEU A 13 -39.51 -45.04 -8.43
N CYS A 14 -39.41 -46.36 -8.14
CA CYS A 14 -38.29 -46.90 -7.38
C CYS A 14 -36.98 -47.05 -8.17
N VAL A 15 -37.04 -47.12 -9.50
CA VAL A 15 -35.84 -47.23 -10.35
C VAL A 15 -35.22 -45.85 -10.61
N PHE A 16 -36.01 -44.74 -10.53
CA PHE A 16 -35.47 -43.39 -10.67
C PHE A 16 -34.86 -42.85 -9.36
N THR A 17 -35.20 -43.41 -8.19
CA THR A 17 -34.62 -43.03 -6.89
C THR A 17 -33.32 -43.78 -6.55
N LEU A 18 -32.96 -44.83 -7.30
CA LEU A 18 -31.75 -45.63 -7.08
C LEU A 18 -30.56 -45.23 -7.99
N LEU A 19 -30.75 -44.31 -8.92
CA LEU A 19 -29.69 -43.83 -9.82
C LEU A 19 -29.15 -42.44 -9.49
N PHE A 20 -29.61 -41.79 -8.42
CA PHE A 20 -29.06 -40.56 -7.88
C PHE A 20 -28.53 -40.69 -6.43
N SER A 21 -28.08 -41.85 -6.03
CA SER A 21 -27.06 -41.92 -5.00
C SER A 21 -25.71 -41.60 -5.64
N VAL A 22 -25.53 -40.35 -6.05
CA VAL A 22 -24.20 -39.77 -6.17
C VAL A 22 -23.60 -39.91 -4.79
N ASN A 23 -22.62 -40.79 -4.64
CA ASN A 23 -21.74 -40.78 -3.50
C ASN A 23 -21.15 -39.38 -3.39
N LEU A 24 -21.77 -38.50 -2.63
CA LEU A 24 -21.09 -37.40 -1.99
C LEU A 24 -20.07 -38.01 -1.05
N TYR A 25 -18.95 -38.48 -1.57
CA TYR A 25 -17.76 -38.58 -0.75
C TYR A 25 -17.52 -37.15 -0.27
N ALA A 26 -17.79 -36.89 1.00
CA ALA A 26 -17.43 -35.65 1.65
C ALA A 26 -15.94 -35.42 1.31
N GLN A 27 -15.65 -34.40 0.54
CA GLN A 27 -14.29 -34.08 0.16
C GLN A 27 -13.51 -33.84 1.45
N LYS A 28 -12.40 -34.55 1.64
CA LYS A 28 -11.59 -34.40 2.85
C LYS A 28 -11.16 -32.92 2.96
N PRO A 29 -11.19 -32.33 4.16
CA PRO A 29 -10.67 -31.00 4.35
C PRO A 29 -9.21 -30.92 3.88
N VAL A 30 -8.84 -29.85 3.23
CA VAL A 30 -7.46 -29.56 2.84
C VAL A 30 -6.82 -28.73 3.94
N VAL A 31 -5.63 -29.13 4.39
CA VAL A 31 -4.89 -28.45 5.46
C VAL A 31 -3.59 -27.87 4.90
N ALA A 32 -3.29 -26.63 5.27
CA ALA A 32 -2.04 -25.96 4.97
C ALA A 32 -1.36 -25.49 6.27
N ILE A 33 -0.02 -25.39 6.24
CA ILE A 33 0.78 -24.80 7.32
C ILE A 33 1.65 -23.68 6.77
N LEU A 34 1.75 -22.59 7.49
CA LEU A 34 2.33 -21.34 7.02
C LEU A 34 3.14 -20.71 8.14
N ALA A 35 4.31 -20.15 7.84
CA ALA A 35 4.98 -19.25 8.75
C ALA A 35 4.25 -17.89 8.66
N TRP A 36 3.54 -17.54 9.70
CA TRP A 36 2.89 -16.24 9.83
C TRP A 36 3.93 -15.16 10.10
N ASP A 37 4.82 -15.49 11.04
CA ASP A 37 6.05 -14.78 11.31
C ASP A 37 7.20 -15.80 11.24
N GLU A 38 8.09 -15.62 10.27
CA GLU A 38 9.19 -16.54 10.01
C GLU A 38 10.47 -16.22 10.76
N LYS A 39 10.47 -15.10 11.51
CA LYS A 39 11.59 -14.67 12.33
C LYS A 39 11.23 -14.74 13.79
N ALA A 40 12.17 -15.13 14.59
CA ALA A 40 12.15 -15.05 16.05
C ALA A 40 13.52 -14.55 16.48
N LYS A 41 13.63 -13.90 17.63
CA LYS A 41 14.90 -13.40 18.18
C LYS A 41 15.00 -13.81 19.65
N GLU A 42 16.11 -14.36 20.07
CA GLU A 42 16.32 -14.80 21.46
C GLU A 42 16.08 -13.70 22.47
N SER A 43 16.33 -12.46 22.10
CA SER A 43 16.05 -11.27 22.94
C SER A 43 14.57 -11.05 23.27
N GLY A 44 13.67 -11.98 22.84
CA GLY A 44 12.28 -12.03 23.27
C GLY A 44 11.22 -11.90 22.17
N ASP A 45 11.63 -11.76 20.91
CA ASP A 45 10.69 -11.78 19.79
C ASP A 45 10.36 -13.21 19.37
N ALA A 46 9.06 -13.49 19.13
CA ALA A 46 8.56 -14.84 18.88
C ALA A 46 8.06 -14.99 17.46
N GLY A 47 8.59 -15.96 16.73
CA GLY A 47 8.02 -16.37 15.45
C GLY A 47 6.63 -17.01 15.60
N GLU A 48 5.81 -16.99 14.55
CA GLU A 48 4.45 -17.49 14.60
C GLU A 48 4.14 -18.41 13.41
N ILE A 49 3.55 -19.57 13.70
CA ILE A 49 3.10 -20.54 12.70
C ILE A 49 1.58 -20.65 12.73
N GLN A 50 0.98 -20.73 11.55
CA GLN A 50 -0.46 -20.92 11.38
C GLN A 50 -0.73 -22.23 10.67
N ILE A 51 -1.66 -23.03 11.22
CA ILE A 51 -2.29 -24.17 10.54
C ILE A 51 -3.72 -23.78 10.19
N ILE A 52 -4.13 -24.02 8.95
CA ILE A 52 -5.43 -23.60 8.44
C ILE A 52 -6.10 -24.71 7.61
N GLN A 53 -7.43 -24.84 7.72
CA GLN A 53 -8.26 -25.60 6.81
C GLN A 53 -8.68 -24.72 5.63
N LEU A 54 -8.41 -25.17 4.42
CA LEU A 54 -8.79 -24.50 3.18
C LEU A 54 -10.21 -24.92 2.76
N GLY A 55 -11.04 -23.98 2.34
CA GLY A 55 -12.46 -24.21 2.02
C GLY A 55 -13.34 -24.32 3.25
N GLU A 56 -14.45 -25.07 3.15
CA GLU A 56 -15.39 -25.26 4.25
C GLU A 56 -14.77 -26.05 5.41
N PRO A 57 -14.68 -25.46 6.63
CA PRO A 57 -13.96 -26.08 7.72
C PRO A 57 -14.76 -27.20 8.40
N VAL A 58 -14.06 -28.25 8.81
CA VAL A 58 -14.57 -29.30 9.68
C VAL A 58 -14.18 -28.99 11.12
N ASN A 59 -15.16 -28.75 11.98
CA ASN A 59 -14.93 -28.44 13.38
C ASN A 59 -14.27 -29.59 14.14
N GLY A 60 -13.23 -29.30 14.92
CA GLY A 60 -12.54 -30.27 15.77
C GLY A 60 -11.60 -31.20 15.00
N LEU A 61 -11.24 -30.86 13.75
CA LEU A 61 -10.26 -31.64 12.97
C LEU A 61 -8.95 -31.77 13.73
N THR A 62 -8.46 -32.98 13.91
CA THR A 62 -7.17 -33.23 14.59
C THR A 62 -6.05 -33.27 13.55
N VAL A 63 -5.08 -32.37 13.69
CA VAL A 63 -3.90 -32.24 12.82
C VAL A 63 -2.66 -32.58 13.62
N LYS A 64 -1.78 -33.39 13.05
CA LYS A 64 -0.47 -33.71 13.60
C LYS A 64 0.63 -33.00 12.83
N ILE A 65 1.66 -32.58 13.54
CA ILE A 65 2.84 -31.96 12.98
C ILE A 65 4.10 -32.72 13.37
N LYS A 66 5.14 -32.57 12.57
CA LYS A 66 6.51 -32.98 12.84
C LYS A 66 7.38 -31.73 12.94
N ILE A 67 8.22 -31.67 13.96
CA ILE A 67 9.13 -30.57 14.20
C ILE A 67 10.54 -31.06 13.91
N GLU A 68 11.28 -30.28 13.13
CA GLU A 68 12.66 -30.53 12.69
C GLU A 68 13.36 -29.17 12.58
N GLY A 69 14.65 -29.14 12.38
CA GLY A 69 15.43 -27.93 12.18
C GLY A 69 16.82 -28.05 12.78
N THR A 70 17.53 -26.93 12.86
CA THR A 70 18.82 -26.85 13.55
C THR A 70 18.65 -26.53 15.03
N ALA A 71 17.60 -25.77 15.37
CA ALA A 71 17.25 -25.42 16.74
C ALA A 71 16.78 -26.64 17.55
N SER A 72 17.19 -26.73 18.80
CA SER A 72 16.94 -27.82 19.74
C SER A 72 15.84 -27.47 20.72
N ASP A 73 14.83 -28.33 20.81
CA ASP A 73 13.73 -28.17 21.75
C ASP A 73 14.20 -28.11 23.21
N GLY A 74 13.77 -27.09 23.94
CA GLY A 74 14.09 -26.87 25.35
C GLY A 74 15.47 -26.26 25.58
N LEU A 75 16.28 -26.05 24.54
CA LEU A 75 17.52 -25.28 24.57
C LEU A 75 17.28 -23.93 23.88
N ASP A 76 16.93 -23.95 22.60
CA ASP A 76 16.85 -22.77 21.75
C ASP A 76 15.43 -22.23 21.64
N TYR A 77 14.41 -23.07 21.87
CA TYR A 77 13.02 -22.64 21.92
C TYR A 77 12.15 -23.48 22.87
N ARG A 78 11.03 -22.92 23.30
CA ARG A 78 10.07 -23.63 24.16
C ARG A 78 9.22 -24.57 23.35
N CYS A 79 9.17 -25.85 23.77
CA CYS A 79 8.37 -26.91 23.18
C CYS A 79 6.89 -26.54 23.04
N PHE A 80 6.29 -26.92 21.94
CA PHE A 80 4.85 -26.82 21.72
C PHE A 80 4.27 -28.16 21.27
N SER A 81 2.93 -28.32 21.31
CA SER A 81 2.25 -29.57 21.02
C SER A 81 2.47 -30.04 19.57
N ASP A 82 2.68 -31.33 19.37
CA ASP A 82 2.73 -31.95 18.06
C ASP A 82 1.34 -32.30 17.47
N THR A 83 0.28 -32.04 18.22
CA THR A 83 -1.10 -32.35 17.85
C THR A 83 -2.04 -31.21 18.18
N TRP A 84 -2.81 -30.75 17.20
CA TRP A 84 -3.70 -29.60 17.28
C TRP A 84 -5.12 -29.94 16.86
N LYS A 85 -6.10 -29.39 17.58
CA LYS A 85 -7.51 -29.40 17.15
C LYS A 85 -7.84 -28.07 16.46
N LEU A 86 -8.31 -28.16 15.22
CA LEU A 86 -8.69 -27.02 14.39
C LEU A 86 -10.21 -26.94 14.27
N ASN A 87 -10.75 -25.74 14.42
CA ASN A 87 -12.09 -25.43 13.91
C ASN A 87 -11.99 -24.85 12.48
N LYS A 88 -11.18 -23.82 12.29
CA LYS A 88 -10.81 -23.29 10.98
C LYS A 88 -9.31 -23.08 10.88
N MET A 89 -8.73 -22.39 11.84
CA MET A 89 -7.29 -22.13 11.93
C MET A 89 -6.80 -22.24 13.37
N LYS A 90 -5.50 -22.41 13.52
CA LYS A 90 -4.79 -22.31 14.79
C LYS A 90 -3.43 -21.66 14.56
N ARG A 91 -3.11 -20.65 15.36
CA ARG A 91 -1.78 -20.06 15.45
C ARG A 91 -1.09 -20.50 16.73
N PHE A 92 0.20 -20.64 16.67
CA PHE A 92 1.05 -20.90 17.82
C PHE A 92 2.41 -20.24 17.64
N LYS A 93 3.02 -19.85 18.75
CA LYS A 93 4.29 -19.14 18.76
C LYS A 93 5.46 -20.11 18.90
N VAL A 94 6.53 -19.83 18.16
CA VAL A 94 7.87 -20.36 18.42
C VAL A 94 8.52 -19.37 19.35
N LEU A 95 8.64 -19.73 20.63
CA LEU A 95 9.18 -18.87 21.69
C LEU A 95 10.66 -19.20 21.86
N PRO A 96 11.58 -18.35 21.43
CA PRO A 96 13.00 -18.59 21.60
C PRO A 96 13.43 -18.53 23.08
N ILE A 97 14.56 -19.09 23.37
CA ILE A 97 15.21 -19.09 24.69
C ILE A 97 16.54 -18.37 24.50
N ASP A 98 16.73 -17.28 25.25
CA ASP A 98 17.99 -16.54 25.32
C ASP A 98 18.91 -17.27 26.30
N ASP A 99 20.07 -17.73 25.83
CA ASP A 99 21.02 -18.51 26.65
C ASP A 99 22.45 -17.96 26.63
N ASP A 100 22.68 -16.79 26.02
CA ASP A 100 24.00 -16.14 25.88
C ASP A 100 25.04 -16.99 25.10
N ILE A 101 24.65 -18.02 24.35
CA ILE A 101 25.54 -18.85 23.56
C ILE A 101 25.53 -18.37 22.11
N LEU A 102 26.70 -18.13 21.53
CA LEU A 102 26.83 -17.75 20.11
C LEU A 102 26.72 -18.97 19.21
N GLU A 103 25.53 -19.25 18.68
CA GLU A 103 25.25 -20.40 17.81
C GLU A 103 24.99 -20.02 16.35
N GLY A 104 24.60 -18.76 16.12
CA GLY A 104 24.14 -18.24 14.82
C GLY A 104 22.69 -18.58 14.55
N ASP A 105 22.17 -18.12 13.45
CA ASP A 105 20.78 -18.34 13.09
C ASP A 105 20.41 -19.83 13.05
N GLU A 106 19.36 -20.19 13.76
CA GLU A 106 18.84 -21.53 13.86
C GLU A 106 17.43 -21.63 13.31
N THR A 107 16.97 -22.82 12.99
CA THR A 107 15.66 -23.03 12.34
C THR A 107 14.78 -24.01 13.11
N VAL A 108 13.49 -23.65 13.20
CA VAL A 108 12.40 -24.53 13.62
C VAL A 108 11.51 -24.79 12.42
N LYS A 109 11.61 -25.98 11.82
CA LYS A 109 10.79 -26.38 10.67
C LYS A 109 9.65 -27.27 11.15
N VAL A 110 8.42 -26.86 10.87
CA VAL A 110 7.21 -27.60 11.22
C VAL A 110 6.55 -28.10 9.94
N SER A 111 6.30 -29.40 9.87
CA SER A 111 5.69 -30.07 8.72
C SER A 111 4.39 -30.77 9.13
N LEU A 112 3.37 -30.73 8.27
CA LEU A 112 2.14 -31.49 8.43
C LEU A 112 2.41 -32.97 8.24
N VAL A 113 1.80 -33.81 9.08
CA VAL A 113 1.88 -35.27 8.96
C VAL A 113 0.67 -35.77 8.18
N GLU A 114 0.88 -36.69 7.24
CA GLU A 114 -0.21 -37.30 6.46
C GLU A 114 -1.26 -37.96 7.36
N SER A 115 -2.52 -37.85 6.97
CA SER A 115 -3.65 -38.39 7.73
C SER A 115 -4.77 -38.86 6.79
N PRO A 116 -5.50 -39.94 7.21
CA PRO A 116 -6.72 -40.32 6.50
C PRO A 116 -7.86 -39.31 6.64
N GLU A 117 -7.78 -38.34 7.57
CA GLU A 117 -8.85 -37.38 7.89
C GLU A 117 -8.79 -36.11 7.05
N TYR A 118 -7.64 -35.75 6.47
CA TYR A 118 -7.44 -34.57 5.64
C TYR A 118 -6.46 -34.83 4.51
N THR A 119 -6.40 -33.90 3.56
CA THR A 119 -5.35 -33.81 2.55
C THR A 119 -4.45 -32.63 2.86
N ILE A 120 -3.17 -32.73 2.55
CA ILE A 120 -2.20 -31.66 2.74
C ILE A 120 -2.11 -30.87 1.44
N GLU A 121 -2.11 -29.57 1.55
CA GLU A 121 -1.81 -28.67 0.43
C GLU A 121 -0.31 -28.77 0.11
N GLU A 122 0.04 -29.18 -1.11
CA GLU A 122 1.41 -29.59 -1.46
C GLU A 122 2.44 -28.44 -1.38
N ILE A 123 2.02 -27.22 -1.68
CA ILE A 123 2.90 -26.06 -1.62
C ILE A 123 3.15 -25.63 -0.17
N HIS A 124 2.16 -25.81 0.70
CA HIS A 124 2.18 -25.38 2.09
C HIS A 124 2.15 -26.57 3.08
N LYS A 125 3.00 -27.55 2.84
CA LYS A 125 3.12 -28.74 3.71
C LYS A 125 4.07 -28.55 4.89
N SER A 126 4.91 -27.51 4.85
CA SER A 126 5.82 -27.15 5.94
C SER A 126 6.03 -25.65 6.03
N ALA A 127 6.31 -25.18 7.23
CA ALA A 127 6.67 -23.80 7.55
C ALA A 127 7.98 -23.81 8.36
N THR A 128 8.78 -22.77 8.21
CA THR A 128 10.05 -22.62 8.95
C THR A 128 10.07 -21.26 9.63
N VAL A 129 10.46 -21.25 10.89
CA VAL A 129 10.82 -20.04 11.65
C VAL A 129 12.32 -20.08 11.87
N THR A 130 12.99 -18.95 11.63
CA THR A 130 14.42 -18.76 11.91
C THR A 130 14.55 -18.02 13.24
N ILE A 131 15.26 -18.61 14.18
CA ILE A 131 15.64 -17.96 15.46
C ILE A 131 16.96 -17.25 15.23
N GLN A 132 16.99 -15.95 15.46
CA GLN A 132 18.18 -15.12 15.39
C GLN A 132 18.86 -15.10 16.75
N ASP A 133 20.17 -15.29 16.75
CA ASP A 133 21.02 -15.28 17.94
C ASP A 133 21.12 -13.85 18.51
N ALA A 134 20.69 -13.64 19.75
CA ALA A 134 20.73 -12.34 20.43
C ALA A 134 22.14 -11.87 20.78
N SER A 135 23.13 -12.76 20.76
CA SER A 135 24.54 -12.43 21.02
C SER A 135 25.24 -11.76 19.82
N LEU A 136 24.62 -11.81 18.64
CA LEU A 136 25.12 -11.08 17.47
C LEU A 136 24.73 -9.60 17.52
N PRO A 137 25.62 -8.68 17.11
CA PRO A 137 25.25 -7.28 16.95
C PRO A 137 24.25 -7.11 15.82
N ASP A 138 23.33 -6.18 15.97
CA ASP A 138 22.46 -5.74 14.89
C ASP A 138 23.23 -4.80 13.96
N VAL A 139 22.93 -4.86 12.64
CA VAL A 139 23.57 -4.05 11.61
C VAL A 139 22.53 -3.39 10.73
N GLU A 140 22.72 -2.09 10.51
CA GLU A 140 21.81 -1.29 9.66
C GLU A 140 22.53 -0.07 9.07
N PHE A 141 21.88 0.62 8.15
CA PHE A 141 22.31 1.97 7.76
C PHE A 141 22.02 2.96 8.91
N GLU A 142 22.92 3.90 9.17
CA GLU A 142 22.71 4.98 10.15
C GLU A 142 21.48 5.84 9.81
N SER A 143 21.17 5.97 8.52
CA SER A 143 20.00 6.69 8.01
C SER A 143 19.37 5.92 6.84
N PRO A 144 18.04 5.85 6.75
CA PRO A 144 17.36 5.18 5.65
C PRO A 144 17.44 5.97 4.33
N SER A 145 17.76 7.26 4.38
CA SER A 145 17.91 8.08 3.18
C SER A 145 18.83 9.27 3.39
N SER A 146 19.35 9.80 2.28
CA SER A 146 20.05 11.07 2.24
C SER A 146 19.95 11.69 0.84
N THR A 147 20.30 12.96 0.74
CA THR A 147 20.25 13.70 -0.53
C THR A 147 21.51 14.53 -0.72
N GLY A 148 21.93 14.70 -1.96
CA GLY A 148 23.02 15.62 -2.33
C GLY A 148 22.85 16.11 -3.75
N LYS A 149 23.56 17.16 -4.11
CA LYS A 149 23.65 17.64 -5.48
C LYS A 149 24.64 16.79 -6.28
N GLU A 150 24.55 16.82 -7.60
CA GLU A 150 25.48 16.15 -8.51
C GLU A 150 26.93 16.56 -8.26
N ALA A 151 27.17 17.84 -7.99
CA ALA A 151 28.48 18.36 -7.60
C ALA A 151 29.09 17.73 -6.32
N ASN A 152 28.34 16.93 -5.56
CA ASN A 152 28.81 16.20 -4.40
C ASN A 152 29.42 14.85 -4.83
N GLU A 153 30.57 14.85 -5.45
CA GLU A 153 31.18 13.69 -6.09
C GLU A 153 31.40 12.47 -5.18
N ASN A 154 31.59 12.65 -3.88
CA ASN A 154 31.92 11.55 -2.96
C ASN A 154 30.95 11.57 -1.77
N VAL A 155 30.14 10.53 -1.68
CA VAL A 155 29.13 10.36 -0.65
C VAL A 155 29.47 9.16 0.22
N GLU A 156 29.45 9.37 1.52
CA GLU A 156 29.69 8.34 2.53
C GLU A 156 28.36 7.82 3.08
N LEU A 157 28.07 6.55 2.80
CA LEU A 157 26.89 5.87 3.32
C LEU A 157 27.32 5.02 4.51
N LYS A 158 26.96 5.47 5.70
CA LYS A 158 27.44 4.89 6.95
C LYS A 158 26.55 3.71 7.36
N ILE A 159 27.20 2.62 7.72
CA ILE A 159 26.61 1.42 8.32
C ILE A 159 27.10 1.31 9.74
N ILE A 160 26.19 0.98 10.66
CA ILE A 160 26.46 0.90 12.09
C ILE A 160 26.12 -0.48 12.65
N LEU A 161 26.83 -0.87 13.70
CA LEU A 161 26.50 -2.00 14.55
C LEU A 161 25.95 -1.51 15.89
N SER A 162 24.98 -2.22 16.43
CA SER A 162 24.41 -1.92 17.76
C SER A 162 25.44 -2.01 18.88
N THR A 163 26.46 -2.85 18.72
CA THR A 163 27.58 -3.01 19.65
C THR A 163 28.83 -3.49 18.94
N SER A 164 30.02 -3.32 19.56
CA SER A 164 31.27 -3.87 19.00
C SER A 164 31.31 -5.39 19.11
N TYR A 165 31.81 -6.03 18.06
CA TYR A 165 31.93 -7.48 18.01
C TYR A 165 33.40 -7.92 17.94
N ASN A 166 33.72 -9.08 18.50
CA ASN A 166 35.09 -9.58 18.58
C ASN A 166 35.58 -10.32 17.31
N LYS A 167 34.69 -10.47 16.30
CA LYS A 167 35.00 -10.98 14.98
C LYS A 167 34.67 -9.90 13.94
N GLU A 168 35.19 -10.09 12.71
CA GLU A 168 34.78 -9.26 11.58
C GLU A 168 33.32 -9.55 11.21
N VAL A 169 32.58 -8.50 10.83
CA VAL A 169 31.23 -8.60 10.26
C VAL A 169 31.33 -8.39 8.74
N GLU A 170 30.82 -9.32 7.97
CA GLU A 170 30.82 -9.27 6.51
C GLU A 170 29.40 -9.10 5.99
N LEU A 171 29.19 -8.10 5.13
CA LEU A 171 27.88 -7.67 4.64
C LEU A 171 27.85 -7.69 3.12
N ASP A 172 26.99 -8.51 2.54
CA ASP A 172 26.70 -8.42 1.11
C ASP A 172 25.64 -7.34 0.86
N TYR A 173 25.90 -6.46 -0.10
CA TYR A 173 24.95 -5.42 -0.50
C TYR A 173 24.72 -5.40 -2.01
N THR A 174 23.51 -4.96 -2.39
CA THR A 174 23.13 -4.70 -3.78
C THR A 174 22.98 -3.21 -4.02
N VAL A 175 23.25 -2.79 -5.25
CA VAL A 175 23.06 -1.41 -5.71
C VAL A 175 22.12 -1.43 -6.90
N GLN A 176 21.13 -0.56 -6.84
CA GLN A 176 20.13 -0.35 -7.90
C GLN A 176 20.03 1.15 -8.17
N GLY A 177 20.37 1.56 -9.38
CA GLY A 177 19.98 2.88 -9.87
C GLY A 177 18.50 2.85 -10.24
N VAL A 178 17.76 3.83 -9.74
CA VAL A 178 16.35 4.02 -10.07
C VAL A 178 16.23 5.38 -10.73
N ILE A 179 16.03 5.38 -12.03
CA ILE A 179 16.26 6.47 -12.97
C ILE A 179 17.76 6.71 -13.16
N ALA A 180 18.52 6.88 -12.08
CA ALA A 180 19.97 7.01 -12.10
C ALA A 180 20.67 5.82 -12.79
N GLU A 181 21.60 6.08 -13.70
CA GLU A 181 22.32 5.08 -14.47
C GLU A 181 23.77 4.94 -13.98
N ASN A 182 24.16 3.71 -13.61
CA ASN A 182 25.51 3.44 -13.15
C ASN A 182 26.53 3.64 -14.28
N GLY A 183 27.42 4.57 -14.09
CA GLY A 183 28.44 4.99 -15.06
C GLY A 183 28.14 6.30 -15.75
N MET A 184 26.88 6.79 -15.67
CA MET A 184 26.46 8.12 -16.12
C MET A 184 26.28 9.05 -14.92
N ASP A 185 25.43 8.70 -13.98
CA ASP A 185 25.03 9.55 -12.86
C ASP A 185 25.75 9.19 -11.55
N PHE A 186 26.15 7.93 -11.43
CA PHE A 186 26.92 7.45 -10.28
C PHE A 186 27.89 6.31 -10.63
N LYS A 187 28.79 5.99 -9.69
CA LYS A 187 29.65 4.79 -9.74
C LYS A 187 29.63 4.07 -8.40
N LEU A 188 28.92 2.95 -8.36
CA LEU A 188 28.97 1.98 -7.27
C LEU A 188 28.42 0.65 -7.80
N ASN A 189 29.12 -0.44 -7.54
CA ASN A 189 28.64 -1.78 -7.87
C ASN A 189 28.22 -2.52 -6.59
N SER A 190 27.31 -3.47 -6.72
CA SER A 190 27.02 -4.43 -5.66
C SER A 190 28.29 -5.15 -5.22
N GLY A 191 28.40 -5.44 -3.93
CA GLY A 191 29.64 -5.98 -3.36
C GLY A 191 29.49 -6.46 -1.94
N THR A 192 30.63 -6.60 -1.28
CA THR A 192 30.74 -7.00 0.12
C THR A 192 31.49 -5.94 0.90
N LEU A 193 30.97 -5.54 2.06
CA LEU A 193 31.59 -4.65 3.02
C LEU A 193 32.05 -5.45 4.23
N VAL A 194 33.19 -5.11 4.79
CA VAL A 194 33.71 -5.73 6.02
C VAL A 194 33.83 -4.67 7.11
N ILE A 195 33.21 -4.93 8.27
CA ILE A 195 33.44 -4.18 9.50
C ILE A 195 34.48 -4.96 10.31
N PRO A 196 35.69 -4.43 10.55
CA PRO A 196 36.74 -5.14 11.28
C PRO A 196 36.35 -5.42 12.73
N ALA A 197 36.87 -6.52 13.30
CA ALA A 197 36.66 -6.86 14.70
C ALA A 197 36.96 -5.67 15.62
N GLY A 198 36.05 -5.40 16.55
CA GLY A 198 36.11 -4.29 17.50
C GLY A 198 35.61 -2.94 17.00
N ASN A 199 35.34 -2.80 15.71
CA ASN A 199 34.73 -1.60 15.14
C ASN A 199 33.19 -1.70 15.21
N THR A 200 32.54 -0.53 15.25
CA THR A 200 31.08 -0.42 15.27
C THR A 200 30.52 0.26 14.02
N GLU A 201 31.34 0.57 13.05
CA GLU A 201 30.89 1.26 11.83
C GLU A 201 31.79 0.95 10.63
N ALA A 202 31.22 1.08 9.45
CA ALA A 202 31.91 1.13 8.17
C ALA A 202 31.14 2.01 7.18
N VAL A 203 31.76 2.30 6.03
CA VAL A 203 31.22 3.23 5.03
C VAL A 203 31.24 2.59 3.66
N ILE A 204 30.13 2.66 2.94
CA ILE A 204 30.07 2.44 1.50
C ILE A 204 30.30 3.80 0.82
N GLN A 205 31.29 3.86 -0.06
CA GLN A 205 31.61 5.06 -0.84
C GLN A 205 30.81 5.06 -2.15
N LEU A 206 29.84 5.98 -2.26
CA LEU A 206 29.13 6.24 -3.49
C LEU A 206 29.78 7.43 -4.21
N LYS A 207 30.21 7.24 -5.45
CA LYS A 207 30.68 8.34 -6.27
C LYS A 207 29.52 8.83 -7.14
N VAL A 208 29.12 10.08 -6.99
CA VAL A 208 28.19 10.80 -7.89
C VAL A 208 28.99 11.38 -9.05
N ILE A 209 28.41 11.48 -10.21
CA ILE A 209 28.98 12.05 -11.43
C ILE A 209 28.20 13.34 -11.74
N ASP A 210 28.93 14.45 -11.82
CA ASP A 210 28.43 15.77 -12.17
C ASP A 210 28.50 15.94 -13.69
N ASP A 211 27.41 16.35 -14.31
CA ASP A 211 27.41 16.70 -15.75
C ASP A 211 26.71 18.05 -16.00
N ASN A 212 26.08 18.32 -17.12
CA ASN A 212 25.40 19.58 -17.42
C ASN A 212 24.04 19.32 -18.07
N MET A 213 23.42 18.19 -17.78
CA MET A 213 22.10 17.85 -18.29
C MET A 213 21.04 18.23 -17.26
N ALA A 214 19.98 18.91 -17.70
CA ALA A 214 18.84 19.17 -16.86
C ALA A 214 17.97 17.91 -16.76
N GLU A 215 18.07 17.21 -15.66
CA GLU A 215 17.39 15.94 -15.38
C GLU A 215 16.40 16.04 -14.19
N GLY A 216 15.69 14.99 -13.89
CA GLY A 216 14.91 14.88 -12.66
C GLY A 216 15.81 14.57 -11.47
N ASP A 217 15.27 14.66 -10.25
CA ASP A 217 15.96 14.11 -9.09
C ASP A 217 15.98 12.58 -9.21
N GLU A 218 17.14 12.00 -9.13
CA GLU A 218 17.38 10.58 -9.35
C GLU A 218 17.69 9.84 -8.05
N THR A 219 17.54 8.53 -8.01
CA THR A 219 17.77 7.78 -6.78
C THR A 219 18.64 6.56 -7.00
N VAL A 220 19.64 6.40 -6.13
CA VAL A 220 20.43 5.17 -5.99
C VAL A 220 20.01 4.48 -4.71
N VAL A 221 19.59 3.21 -4.82
CA VAL A 221 19.16 2.41 -3.67
C VAL A 221 20.19 1.34 -3.37
N ILE A 222 20.70 1.33 -2.15
CA ILE A 222 21.65 0.34 -1.64
C ILE A 222 20.91 -0.51 -0.59
N ARG A 223 20.93 -1.85 -0.76
CA ARG A 223 20.26 -2.76 0.18
C ARG A 223 21.23 -3.80 0.73
N LEU A 224 21.27 -3.94 2.04
CA LEU A 224 21.93 -5.07 2.70
C LEU A 224 21.14 -6.35 2.41
N LYS A 225 21.82 -7.43 2.04
CA LYS A 225 21.18 -8.68 1.63
C LYS A 225 21.52 -9.85 2.52
N LYS A 226 22.72 -9.88 3.05
CA LYS A 226 23.22 -10.95 3.89
C LYS A 226 24.28 -10.40 4.82
N ALA A 227 24.23 -10.80 6.07
CA ALA A 227 25.26 -10.54 7.06
C ALA A 227 25.86 -11.85 7.56
N ARG A 228 27.14 -11.83 7.87
CA ARG A 228 27.82 -12.85 8.65
C ARG A 228 28.35 -12.21 9.93
N ASN A 229 28.05 -12.82 11.07
CA ASN A 229 28.36 -12.33 12.41
C ASN A 229 27.61 -11.04 12.81
N ALA A 230 26.42 -10.79 12.21
CA ALA A 230 25.48 -9.75 12.61
C ALA A 230 24.08 -10.10 12.12
N ASN A 231 23.05 -9.52 12.75
CA ASN A 231 21.66 -9.57 12.30
C ASN A 231 21.35 -8.30 11.51
N ILE A 232 20.64 -8.43 10.37
CA ILE A 232 20.23 -7.26 9.58
C ILE A 232 18.92 -6.74 10.14
N GLU A 233 18.89 -5.46 10.50
CA GLU A 233 17.73 -4.76 11.09
C GLU A 233 16.91 -3.97 10.04
N THR A 234 15.92 -3.25 10.53
CA THR A 234 14.90 -2.56 9.73
C THR A 234 15.49 -1.61 8.68
N ASN A 235 16.49 -0.78 9.05
CA ASN A 235 17.14 0.14 8.11
C ASN A 235 18.13 -0.60 7.18
N HIS A 236 17.70 -1.66 6.55
CA HIS A 236 18.55 -2.43 5.64
C HIS A 236 18.65 -1.85 4.22
N ALA A 237 17.94 -0.77 3.93
CA ALA A 237 18.02 -0.04 2.67
C ALA A 237 18.36 1.42 2.89
N HIS A 238 19.20 1.99 2.01
CA HIS A 238 19.49 3.41 1.96
C HIS A 238 19.13 3.97 0.58
N TYR A 239 18.34 5.04 0.57
CA TYR A 239 17.93 5.77 -0.63
C TYR A 239 18.73 7.06 -0.72
N TYR A 240 19.69 7.12 -1.65
CA TYR A 240 20.40 8.35 -1.93
C TYR A 240 19.78 9.06 -3.11
N THR A 241 19.25 10.28 -2.91
CA THR A 241 18.71 11.11 -3.99
C THR A 241 19.77 12.09 -4.49
N ILE A 242 20.13 11.95 -5.75
CA ILE A 242 20.95 12.89 -6.52
C ILE A 242 20.01 14.02 -6.96
N LYS A 243 20.29 15.24 -6.52
CA LYS A 243 19.48 16.40 -6.87
C LYS A 243 20.06 17.10 -8.08
N ASN A 244 19.24 17.22 -9.11
CA ASN A 244 19.57 18.02 -10.28
C ASN A 244 19.91 19.45 -9.89
N ASP A 245 21.04 19.99 -10.38
CA ASP A 245 21.44 21.39 -10.21
C ASP A 245 21.78 22.12 -11.54
N ASP A 246 21.43 21.54 -12.68
CA ASP A 246 21.68 22.05 -14.04
C ASP A 246 20.45 22.68 -14.74
N GLY A 247 19.48 23.13 -13.98
CA GLY A 247 18.32 23.86 -14.50
C GLY A 247 16.99 23.14 -14.31
N ALA A 248 15.94 23.59 -15.00
CA ALA A 248 14.61 23.02 -14.86
C ALA A 248 14.47 21.72 -15.66
N PHE A 249 14.13 20.64 -14.97
CA PHE A 249 13.83 19.34 -15.59
C PHE A 249 12.63 19.43 -16.54
N THR A 250 11.55 20.09 -16.12
CA THR A 250 10.35 20.29 -16.92
C THR A 250 9.53 21.50 -16.44
N GLU A 251 8.85 22.15 -17.38
CA GLU A 251 7.85 23.20 -17.11
C GLU A 251 6.42 22.70 -17.40
N SER A 252 6.23 21.38 -17.57
CA SER A 252 4.91 20.80 -17.87
C SER A 252 3.92 21.04 -16.73
N ILE A 253 2.73 21.53 -17.06
CA ILE A 253 1.64 21.67 -16.09
C ILE A 253 1.20 20.31 -15.52
N VAL A 254 1.32 19.23 -16.30
CA VAL A 254 1.02 17.87 -15.85
C VAL A 254 2.00 17.44 -14.77
N TYR A 255 3.29 17.79 -14.91
CA TYR A 255 4.28 17.53 -13.88
C TYR A 255 3.94 18.24 -12.56
N ASP A 256 3.64 19.55 -12.62
CA ASP A 256 3.26 20.31 -11.42
C ASP A 256 2.00 19.74 -10.75
N ARG A 257 1.03 19.25 -11.55
CA ARG A 257 -0.18 18.60 -11.04
C ARG A 257 0.09 17.23 -10.42
N ILE A 258 1.03 16.45 -10.95
CA ILE A 258 1.51 15.21 -10.30
C ILE A 258 2.16 15.53 -8.96
N LEU A 259 3.06 16.50 -8.90
CA LEU A 259 3.69 16.92 -7.66
C LEU A 259 2.67 17.48 -6.66
N GLY A 260 1.72 18.31 -7.12
CA GLY A 260 0.62 18.82 -6.32
C GLY A 260 -0.27 17.72 -5.74
N THR A 261 -0.56 16.69 -6.54
CA THR A 261 -1.29 15.48 -6.09
C THR A 261 -0.57 14.81 -4.92
N LEU A 262 0.72 14.53 -5.08
CA LEU A 262 1.53 13.86 -4.05
C LEU A 262 1.61 14.67 -2.76
N LEU A 263 1.88 15.97 -2.88
CA LEU A 263 2.00 16.87 -1.73
C LEU A 263 0.64 17.05 -1.03
N GLY A 264 -0.45 17.23 -1.78
CA GLY A 264 -1.80 17.34 -1.25
C GLY A 264 -2.24 16.08 -0.51
N PHE A 265 -1.96 14.90 -1.09
CA PHE A 265 -2.18 13.61 -0.45
C PHE A 265 -1.41 13.49 0.88
N ARG A 266 -0.10 13.72 0.84
CA ARG A 266 0.77 13.59 2.03
C ARG A 266 0.46 14.63 3.11
N ALA A 267 0.05 15.83 2.70
CA ALA A 267 -0.42 16.84 3.65
C ALA A 267 -1.67 16.38 4.38
N GLY A 268 -2.63 15.79 3.66
CA GLY A 268 -3.84 15.21 4.25
C GLY A 268 -3.54 14.07 5.20
N CYS A 269 -2.68 13.13 4.82
CA CYS A 269 -2.21 12.04 5.67
C CYS A 269 -1.63 12.57 6.99
N SER A 270 -0.62 13.44 6.91
CA SER A 270 0.12 13.92 8.08
C SER A 270 -0.71 14.80 9.02
N MET A 271 -1.55 15.70 8.46
CA MET A 271 -2.39 16.56 9.30
C MET A 271 -3.60 15.82 9.85
N GLY A 272 -4.22 14.97 9.03
CA GLY A 272 -5.40 14.19 9.42
C GLY A 272 -5.12 13.21 10.54
N ALA A 273 -3.96 12.53 10.53
CA ALA A 273 -3.54 11.60 11.57
C ALA A 273 -3.49 12.22 12.99
N VAL A 274 -3.36 13.55 13.10
CA VAL A 274 -3.40 14.25 14.41
C VAL A 274 -4.79 14.25 15.02
N THR A 275 -5.85 14.29 14.18
CA THR A 275 -7.26 14.45 14.62
C THR A 275 -8.10 13.21 14.38
N GLU A 276 -7.54 12.19 13.79
CA GLU A 276 -8.20 10.95 13.43
C GLU A 276 -8.95 10.32 14.64
N PHE A 277 -10.16 9.80 14.37
CA PHE A 277 -11.09 9.26 15.39
C PHE A 277 -11.46 10.20 16.53
N ASN A 278 -11.25 11.48 16.40
CA ASN A 278 -11.96 12.44 17.22
C ASN A 278 -13.40 12.56 16.72
N TRP A 279 -14.33 12.24 17.61
CA TRP A 279 -15.72 11.87 17.31
C TRP A 279 -16.53 12.90 16.53
N ASP A 280 -16.17 14.17 16.63
CA ASP A 280 -16.84 15.27 15.95
C ASP A 280 -15.93 16.50 15.86
N GLN A 281 -16.35 17.47 15.06
CA GLN A 281 -15.67 18.74 14.87
C GLN A 281 -15.44 19.50 16.18
N GLN A 282 -16.45 19.55 17.07
CA GLN A 282 -16.35 20.29 18.33
C GLN A 282 -15.29 19.70 19.26
N ARG A 283 -15.20 18.38 19.33
CA ARG A 283 -14.21 17.69 20.15
C ARG A 283 -12.80 17.86 19.58
N SER A 284 -12.65 17.76 18.28
CA SER A 284 -11.36 18.01 17.61
C SER A 284 -10.89 19.43 17.89
N GLU A 285 -11.75 20.43 17.71
CA GLU A 285 -11.44 21.83 17.93
C GLU A 285 -11.14 22.14 19.42
N SER A 286 -11.88 21.54 20.37
CA SER A 286 -11.62 21.71 21.81
C SER A 286 -10.30 21.06 22.27
N THR A 287 -9.86 20.01 21.59
CA THR A 287 -8.65 19.26 21.94
C THR A 287 -7.41 19.86 21.29
N PHE A 288 -7.47 20.20 20.02
CA PHE A 288 -6.32 20.62 19.20
C PHE A 288 -6.36 22.10 18.81
N GLY A 289 -7.51 22.78 18.94
CA GLY A 289 -7.76 24.06 18.27
C GLY A 289 -7.95 23.88 16.76
N LEU A 290 -7.95 24.96 16.02
CA LEU A 290 -7.93 24.89 14.55
C LEU A 290 -6.52 24.49 14.09
N LEU A 291 -6.41 23.31 13.50
CA LEU A 291 -5.17 22.83 12.92
C LEU A 291 -5.00 23.41 11.51
N GLU A 292 -3.97 24.22 11.33
CA GLU A 292 -3.53 24.80 10.05
C GLU A 292 -2.07 24.46 9.74
N GLU A 293 -1.39 23.78 10.67
CA GLU A 293 0.02 23.41 10.58
C GLU A 293 0.24 21.95 11.00
N PHE A 294 1.27 21.34 10.45
CA PHE A 294 1.65 19.97 10.83
C PHE A 294 2.12 19.89 12.27
N LYS A 295 1.77 18.80 12.92
CA LYS A 295 2.24 18.47 14.27
C LYS A 295 2.78 17.04 14.31
N PRO A 296 3.72 16.73 15.23
CA PRO A 296 4.02 15.35 15.54
C PRO A 296 2.79 14.62 16.06
N PHE A 297 2.65 13.35 15.72
CA PHE A 297 1.53 12.51 16.13
C PHE A 297 1.97 11.10 16.51
N VAL A 298 1.13 10.39 17.25
CA VAL A 298 1.24 8.95 17.50
C VAL A 298 0.04 8.32 16.81
N HIS A 299 0.30 7.42 15.89
CA HIS A 299 -0.75 6.77 15.13
C HIS A 299 -1.16 5.46 15.84
N TYR A 300 -2.44 5.34 16.18
CA TYR A 300 -3.02 4.19 16.88
C TYR A 300 -2.20 3.67 18.07
N ASN A 301 -1.64 2.47 17.93
CA ASN A 301 -0.88 1.77 18.96
C ASN A 301 0.63 1.86 18.77
N ASP A 302 1.11 2.77 17.92
CA ASP A 302 2.54 2.95 17.72
C ASP A 302 3.24 3.28 19.05
N SER A 303 4.41 2.69 19.24
CA SER A 303 5.25 2.99 20.39
C SER A 303 6.19 4.19 20.17
N TRP A 304 6.12 4.80 18.99
CA TRP A 304 6.93 5.96 18.60
C TRP A 304 6.06 7.16 18.18
N THR A 305 6.66 8.32 18.17
CA THR A 305 6.05 9.55 17.70
C THR A 305 6.52 9.84 16.27
N HIS A 306 5.58 9.97 15.35
CA HIS A 306 5.87 10.42 13.99
C HIS A 306 6.18 11.92 14.00
N PRO A 307 7.23 12.37 13.30
CA PRO A 307 7.50 13.80 13.15
C PRO A 307 6.43 14.50 12.30
N ALA A 308 6.34 15.81 12.44
CA ALA A 308 5.50 16.63 11.58
C ALA A 308 5.85 16.41 10.10
N GLY A 309 4.87 16.22 9.24
CA GLY A 309 5.08 15.94 7.82
C GLY A 309 5.31 14.46 7.48
N ALA A 310 5.41 13.57 8.46
CA ALA A 310 5.50 12.13 8.21
C ALA A 310 4.17 11.58 7.66
N THR A 311 4.26 10.51 6.92
CA THR A 311 3.12 9.70 6.48
C THR A 311 2.63 8.76 7.60
N GLU A 312 1.43 8.26 7.47
CA GLU A 312 0.85 7.17 8.26
C GLU A 312 0.67 5.92 7.37
N ASP A 313 -0.11 4.93 7.79
CA ASP A 313 -0.22 3.63 7.11
C ASP A 313 -0.70 3.72 5.65
N GLY A 314 -1.72 4.53 5.35
CA GLY A 314 -2.18 4.72 3.98
C GLY A 314 -1.17 5.47 3.12
N GLY A 315 -0.43 6.41 3.71
CA GLY A 315 0.69 7.08 3.08
C GLY A 315 1.80 6.09 2.72
N GLU A 316 2.09 5.13 3.59
CA GLU A 316 3.10 4.09 3.33
C GLU A 316 2.65 3.11 2.24
N ARG A 317 1.38 2.68 2.23
CA ARG A 317 0.82 1.89 1.12
C ARG A 317 0.95 2.61 -0.22
N HIS A 318 0.67 3.90 -0.25
CA HIS A 318 0.82 4.73 -1.44
C HIS A 318 2.29 4.83 -1.89
N LYS A 319 3.26 4.96 -0.97
CA LYS A 319 4.70 4.95 -1.28
C LYS A 319 5.12 3.66 -1.98
N LEU A 320 4.62 2.50 -1.54
CA LEU A 320 4.92 1.20 -2.17
C LEU A 320 4.37 1.12 -3.60
N ILE A 321 3.19 1.70 -3.87
CA ILE A 321 2.64 1.80 -5.23
C ILE A 321 3.49 2.72 -6.10
N CYS A 322 3.86 3.90 -5.59
CA CYS A 322 4.79 4.80 -6.29
C CYS A 322 6.09 4.09 -6.63
N THR A 323 6.66 3.35 -5.67
CA THR A 323 7.91 2.58 -5.88
C THR A 323 7.78 1.57 -7.02
N ALA A 324 6.68 0.81 -7.06
CA ALA A 324 6.44 -0.15 -8.13
C ALA A 324 6.36 0.53 -9.52
N ILE A 325 5.69 1.68 -9.60
CA ILE A 325 5.59 2.45 -10.85
C ILE A 325 6.96 3.01 -11.25
N ILE A 326 7.67 3.61 -10.32
CA ILE A 326 8.98 4.23 -10.56
C ILE A 326 10.00 3.19 -11.02
N GLU A 327 10.02 2.01 -10.42
CA GLU A 327 10.96 0.95 -10.82
C GLU A 327 10.60 0.30 -12.16
N LYS A 328 9.32 0.18 -12.47
CA LYS A 328 8.86 -0.38 -13.75
C LYS A 328 8.92 0.61 -14.90
N GLN A 329 8.80 1.90 -14.62
CA GLN A 329 8.73 2.98 -15.61
C GLN A 329 7.59 2.81 -16.64
N ASP A 330 6.46 2.22 -16.19
CA ASP A 330 5.22 2.03 -16.97
C ASP A 330 4.07 1.70 -16.01
N ARG A 331 2.87 1.43 -16.56
CA ARG A 331 1.73 0.92 -15.80
C ARG A 331 2.10 -0.37 -15.07
N ILE A 332 1.67 -0.48 -13.84
CA ILE A 332 1.90 -1.65 -13.00
C ILE A 332 0.67 -2.56 -12.95
N ASN A 333 0.89 -3.78 -12.56
CA ASN A 333 -0.12 -4.73 -12.15
C ASN A 333 0.16 -5.22 -10.72
N TYR A 334 -0.74 -6.02 -10.17
CA TYR A 334 -0.60 -6.52 -8.80
C TYR A 334 0.68 -7.34 -8.55
N GLN A 335 1.28 -7.96 -9.57
CA GLN A 335 2.55 -8.70 -9.40
C GLN A 335 3.71 -7.74 -9.13
N ASP A 336 3.74 -6.62 -9.84
CA ASP A 336 4.74 -5.58 -9.62
C ASP A 336 4.64 -5.03 -8.18
N LEU A 337 3.42 -4.74 -7.72
CA LEU A 337 3.18 -4.27 -6.34
C LEU A 337 3.54 -5.34 -5.30
N LYS A 338 3.20 -6.61 -5.56
CA LYS A 338 3.55 -7.73 -4.69
C LYS A 338 5.06 -7.84 -4.48
N GLU A 339 5.86 -7.68 -5.53
CA GLU A 339 7.32 -7.75 -5.44
C GLU A 339 7.87 -6.64 -4.54
N VAL A 340 7.35 -5.42 -4.68
CA VAL A 340 7.72 -4.28 -3.82
C VAL A 340 7.27 -4.52 -2.38
N TRP A 341 6.05 -5.01 -2.16
CA TRP A 341 5.57 -5.35 -0.82
C TRP A 341 6.48 -6.33 -0.10
N LEU A 342 6.82 -7.43 -0.75
CA LEU A 342 7.66 -8.48 -0.15
C LEU A 342 9.09 -8.01 0.14
N ARG A 343 9.54 -6.98 -0.54
CA ARG A 343 10.89 -6.45 -0.39
C ARG A 343 10.97 -5.29 0.61
N ASP A 344 10.01 -4.37 0.56
CA ASP A 344 10.13 -3.06 1.20
C ASP A 344 9.12 -2.84 2.34
N CYS A 345 8.13 -3.73 2.53
CA CYS A 345 7.15 -3.59 3.60
C CYS A 345 7.72 -4.18 4.90
N GLU A 346 7.82 -3.36 5.93
CA GLU A 346 8.21 -3.78 7.28
C GLU A 346 6.96 -4.20 8.05
N ILE A 347 6.50 -5.41 7.81
CA ILE A 347 5.20 -5.92 8.29
C ILE A 347 5.09 -5.88 9.82
N GLU A 348 6.20 -6.02 10.55
CA GLU A 348 6.22 -5.98 12.01
C GLU A 348 5.93 -4.58 12.52
N ASN A 349 6.45 -3.55 11.84
CA ASN A 349 6.13 -2.17 12.15
C ASN A 349 4.70 -1.82 11.72
N MET A 350 4.24 -2.29 10.56
CA MET A 350 2.84 -2.21 10.14
C MET A 350 1.91 -3.00 11.05
N TYR A 351 2.44 -3.90 11.89
CA TYR A 351 1.65 -4.70 12.83
C TYR A 351 0.99 -3.87 13.94
N HIS A 352 1.56 -2.75 14.28
CA HIS A 352 0.99 -1.82 15.26
C HIS A 352 -0.26 -1.10 14.74
N MET A 353 -0.52 -1.20 13.43
CA MET A 353 -1.73 -0.70 12.83
C MET A 353 -2.94 -1.53 13.27
N THR A 354 -4.06 -0.88 13.44
CA THR A 354 -5.31 -1.51 13.86
C THR A 354 -5.89 -2.47 12.83
N GLN A 355 -5.41 -2.42 11.59
CA GLN A 355 -5.98 -3.16 10.48
C GLN A 355 -5.18 -4.42 10.18
N ASN A 356 -5.73 -5.56 10.55
CA ASN A 356 -5.09 -6.86 10.29
C ASN A 356 -5.03 -7.26 8.80
N TYR A 357 -5.73 -6.57 7.91
CA TYR A 357 -5.80 -6.97 6.52
C TYR A 357 -4.46 -6.82 5.78
N ASP A 358 -3.65 -5.78 6.06
CA ASP A 358 -2.33 -5.65 5.44
C ASP A 358 -1.43 -6.81 5.77
N LYS A 359 -1.42 -7.21 7.03
CA LYS A 359 -0.65 -8.37 7.50
C LYS A 359 -1.11 -9.65 6.81
N VAL A 360 -2.42 -9.82 6.66
CA VAL A 360 -3.00 -10.97 5.96
C VAL A 360 -2.63 -10.96 4.49
N LEU A 361 -2.81 -9.83 3.80
CA LEU A 361 -2.47 -9.70 2.38
C LEU A 361 -0.98 -9.88 2.11
N PHE A 362 -0.12 -9.33 2.98
CA PHE A 362 1.32 -9.55 2.92
C PHE A 362 1.66 -11.05 3.06
N SER A 363 1.04 -11.72 4.03
CA SER A 363 1.23 -13.16 4.22
C SER A 363 0.80 -13.97 2.99
N TYR A 364 -0.31 -13.61 2.35
CA TYR A 364 -0.75 -14.28 1.12
C TYR A 364 0.20 -14.01 -0.05
N ALA A 365 0.68 -12.79 -0.19
CA ALA A 365 1.69 -12.45 -1.17
C ALA A 365 2.95 -13.31 -0.97
N LYS A 366 3.41 -13.44 0.27
CA LYS A 366 4.56 -14.26 0.67
C LYS A 366 4.34 -15.74 0.37
N TRP A 367 3.15 -16.26 0.62
CA TRP A 367 2.82 -17.67 0.36
C TRP A 367 2.55 -17.98 -1.11
N GLY A 368 2.66 -17.01 -2.01
CA GLY A 368 2.43 -17.21 -3.43
C GLY A 368 0.96 -17.47 -3.79
N VAL A 369 0.02 -17.06 -2.91
CA VAL A 369 -1.41 -17.12 -3.22
C VAL A 369 -1.70 -16.20 -4.40
N PRO A 370 -2.35 -16.68 -5.48
CA PRO A 370 -2.69 -15.80 -6.60
C PRO A 370 -3.68 -14.71 -6.16
N PRO A 371 -3.56 -13.48 -6.68
CA PRO A 371 -4.47 -12.39 -6.34
C PRO A 371 -5.95 -12.66 -6.62
N ALA A 372 -6.27 -13.46 -7.63
CA ALA A 372 -7.64 -13.90 -7.88
C ALA A 372 -8.23 -14.75 -6.72
N ASP A 373 -7.37 -15.28 -5.87
CA ASP A 373 -7.71 -16.01 -4.65
C ASP A 373 -7.53 -15.15 -3.37
N PHE A 374 -7.07 -13.89 -3.53
CA PHE A 374 -7.24 -12.83 -2.56
C PHE A 374 -8.62 -12.25 -2.84
N PRO A 375 -9.34 -11.83 -1.94
CA PRO A 375 -9.48 -11.91 -0.49
C PRO A 375 -10.39 -13.03 -0.02
N ILE A 376 -10.37 -14.07 -0.34
CA ILE A 376 -10.07 -15.32 0.15
C ILE A 376 -11.17 -16.02 0.91
N THR A 377 -12.06 -16.48 0.17
CA THR A 377 -12.93 -17.57 0.60
C THR A 377 -12.18 -18.88 0.84
N LYS A 378 -11.11 -19.14 0.07
CA LYS A 378 -10.33 -20.36 0.14
C LYS A 378 -9.43 -20.45 1.38
N TYR A 379 -8.78 -19.34 1.77
CA TYR A 379 -7.85 -19.29 2.91
C TYR A 379 -8.47 -18.71 4.18
N GLY A 380 -9.73 -18.33 4.11
CA GLY A 380 -10.47 -17.70 5.19
C GLY A 380 -10.50 -16.18 5.06
N LYS A 381 -11.72 -15.64 5.11
CA LYS A 381 -11.90 -14.19 5.14
C LYS A 381 -11.18 -13.67 6.38
N PRO A 382 -10.23 -12.74 6.28
CA PRO A 382 -9.79 -12.03 7.47
C PRO A 382 -11.01 -11.36 8.08
N GLU A 383 -11.21 -11.51 9.39
CA GLU A 383 -12.36 -10.93 10.08
C GLU A 383 -12.45 -9.41 9.90
N ASP A 384 -11.39 -8.80 9.34
CA ASP A 384 -11.17 -7.36 9.24
C ASP A 384 -11.13 -6.78 7.82
N LEU A 385 -11.29 -7.58 6.74
CA LEU A 385 -11.57 -7.01 5.42
C LEU A 385 -13.04 -6.54 5.41
N GLY A 386 -13.23 -5.25 5.70
CA GLY A 386 -14.53 -4.61 5.63
C GLY A 386 -14.99 -4.50 4.17
N GLU A 387 -16.28 -4.68 3.93
CA GLU A 387 -16.92 -4.24 2.70
C GLU A 387 -16.88 -2.71 2.62
N HIS A 388 -16.77 -2.15 1.42
CA HIS A 388 -16.84 -0.70 1.16
C HIS A 388 -15.70 0.17 1.75
N ILE A 389 -14.52 -0.41 2.03
CA ILE A 389 -13.35 0.37 2.47
C ILE A 389 -12.86 1.30 1.34
N HIS A 390 -12.29 2.42 1.73
CA HIS A 390 -11.90 3.52 0.82
C HIS A 390 -10.58 3.34 0.06
N LEU A 391 -9.93 2.18 0.09
CA LEU A 391 -8.57 1.98 -0.47
C LEU A 391 -8.45 2.33 -1.96
N THR A 392 -9.49 2.08 -2.76
CA THR A 392 -9.52 2.42 -4.20
C THR A 392 -9.46 3.91 -4.48
N ALA A 393 -9.91 4.75 -3.55
CA ALA A 393 -9.76 6.20 -3.65
C ALA A 393 -8.53 6.71 -2.90
N ARG A 394 -8.31 6.21 -1.67
CA ARG A 394 -7.27 6.76 -0.79
C ARG A 394 -5.84 6.32 -1.13
N THR A 395 -5.66 5.06 -1.51
CA THR A 395 -4.30 4.49 -1.66
C THR A 395 -3.76 4.58 -3.08
N PHE A 396 -4.63 4.70 -4.08
CA PHE A 396 -4.27 4.50 -5.49
C PHE A 396 -4.03 5.79 -6.30
N GLN A 397 -3.83 6.94 -5.65
CA GLN A 397 -3.67 8.23 -6.34
C GLN A 397 -2.47 8.30 -7.30
N ALA A 398 -1.47 7.42 -7.15
CA ALA A 398 -0.37 7.35 -8.11
C ALA A 398 -0.78 6.77 -9.47
N LEU A 399 -1.84 5.94 -9.53
CA LEU A 399 -2.31 5.33 -10.78
C LEU A 399 -2.88 6.38 -11.77
N PRO A 400 -3.76 7.31 -11.38
CA PRO A 400 -4.15 8.40 -12.26
C PRO A 400 -2.99 9.33 -12.65
N CYS A 401 -1.91 9.46 -11.86
CA CYS A 401 -0.75 10.25 -12.24
C CYS A 401 -0.08 9.75 -13.51
N ILE A 402 0.08 8.44 -13.67
CA ILE A 402 0.65 7.83 -14.89
C ILE A 402 -0.40 7.60 -15.98
N ASN A 403 -1.65 7.94 -15.69
CA ASN A 403 -2.78 7.91 -16.61
C ASN A 403 -3.40 9.31 -16.76
N ALA A 404 -2.62 10.38 -16.61
CA ALA A 404 -3.11 11.75 -16.80
C ALA A 404 -3.84 11.89 -18.13
N GLY A 405 -5.09 12.38 -18.11
CA GLY A 405 -5.95 12.52 -19.28
C GLY A 405 -6.51 11.20 -19.84
N ASP A 406 -6.33 10.08 -19.14
CA ASP A 406 -6.76 8.74 -19.57
C ASP A 406 -7.54 8.04 -18.45
N PRO A 407 -8.77 8.48 -18.16
CA PRO A 407 -9.59 7.92 -17.08
C PRO A 407 -9.91 6.44 -17.24
N GLU A 408 -10.08 5.95 -18.51
CA GLU A 408 -10.35 4.53 -18.76
C GLU A 408 -9.21 3.63 -18.24
N ASN A 409 -7.97 4.01 -18.50
CA ASN A 409 -6.81 3.27 -18.01
C ASN A 409 -6.54 3.49 -16.51
N ALA A 410 -6.82 4.67 -15.95
CA ALA A 410 -6.73 4.91 -14.51
C ALA A 410 -7.69 3.98 -13.74
N ILE A 411 -8.93 3.83 -14.22
CA ILE A 411 -9.93 2.91 -13.67
C ILE A 411 -9.49 1.46 -13.84
N ALA A 412 -8.95 1.09 -15.00
CA ALA A 412 -8.50 -0.27 -15.25
C ALA A 412 -7.37 -0.69 -14.31
N ASP A 413 -6.39 0.19 -14.09
CA ASP A 413 -5.29 -0.04 -13.14
C ASP A 413 -5.80 -0.11 -11.70
N MET A 414 -6.71 0.78 -11.30
CA MET A 414 -7.35 0.75 -9.99
C MET A 414 -8.12 -0.56 -9.77
N ASN A 415 -8.87 -1.02 -10.77
CA ASN A 415 -9.60 -2.29 -10.70
C ASN A 415 -8.65 -3.49 -10.58
N ASP A 416 -7.50 -3.46 -11.26
CA ASP A 416 -6.52 -4.54 -11.15
C ASP A 416 -5.88 -4.58 -9.76
N MET A 417 -5.46 -3.43 -9.24
CA MET A 417 -4.91 -3.32 -7.89
C MET A 417 -5.96 -3.62 -6.80
N GLY A 418 -7.21 -3.19 -7.01
CA GLY A 418 -8.30 -3.45 -6.08
C GLY A 418 -8.55 -4.93 -5.81
N LYS A 419 -8.25 -5.81 -6.74
CA LYS A 419 -8.33 -7.28 -6.55
C LYS A 419 -7.46 -7.81 -5.40
N LEU A 420 -6.48 -7.04 -4.96
CA LEU A 420 -5.70 -7.37 -3.76
C LEU A 420 -6.52 -7.22 -2.47
N TYR A 421 -7.52 -6.33 -2.46
CA TYR A 421 -8.22 -5.91 -1.26
C TYR A 421 -9.69 -6.34 -1.21
N TYR A 422 -10.34 -6.54 -2.37
CA TYR A 422 -11.79 -6.79 -2.46
C TYR A 422 -12.10 -8.13 -3.12
N GLU A 423 -12.96 -8.91 -2.46
CA GLU A 423 -13.41 -10.22 -2.94
C GLU A 423 -14.47 -10.08 -4.03
N ASP A 424 -15.43 -9.18 -3.84
CA ASP A 424 -16.52 -8.98 -4.80
C ASP A 424 -16.12 -7.89 -5.81
N PRO A 425 -16.02 -8.23 -7.11
CA PRO A 425 -15.77 -7.23 -8.14
C PRO A 425 -16.92 -6.21 -8.31
N ASN A 426 -18.05 -6.44 -7.64
CA ASN A 426 -19.18 -5.50 -7.59
C ASN A 426 -19.22 -4.71 -6.28
N ASP A 427 -18.18 -4.78 -5.42
CA ASP A 427 -18.10 -3.95 -4.23
C ASP A 427 -18.17 -2.46 -4.63
N ASP A 428 -18.94 -1.68 -3.87
CA ASP A 428 -19.12 -0.25 -4.09
C ASP A 428 -17.79 0.51 -4.16
N ALA A 429 -16.74 -0.01 -3.51
CA ALA A 429 -15.41 0.55 -3.57
C ALA A 429 -14.86 0.68 -5.01
N PHE A 430 -15.20 -0.25 -5.91
CA PHE A 430 -14.79 -0.15 -7.31
C PHE A 430 -15.58 0.93 -8.07
N ALA A 431 -16.90 1.02 -7.87
CA ALA A 431 -17.72 2.01 -8.54
C ALA A 431 -17.38 3.45 -8.08
N TRP A 432 -17.26 3.67 -6.78
CA TRP A 432 -16.85 4.94 -6.21
C TRP A 432 -15.38 5.29 -6.54
N GLY A 433 -14.50 4.29 -6.47
CA GLY A 433 -13.10 4.41 -6.86
C GLY A 433 -12.94 4.79 -8.33
N ALA A 434 -13.78 4.26 -9.22
CA ALA A 434 -13.78 4.61 -10.64
C ALA A 434 -14.04 6.10 -10.85
N VAL A 435 -15.07 6.66 -10.20
CA VAL A 435 -15.41 8.09 -10.29
C VAL A 435 -14.25 8.95 -9.77
N TYR A 436 -13.66 8.57 -8.64
CA TYR A 436 -12.55 9.32 -8.04
C TYR A 436 -11.29 9.28 -8.92
N ASN A 437 -10.88 8.10 -9.41
CA ASN A 437 -9.69 7.96 -10.26
C ASN A 437 -9.89 8.63 -11.63
N ALA A 438 -11.11 8.63 -12.17
CA ALA A 438 -11.45 9.41 -13.37
C ALA A 438 -11.29 10.91 -13.12
N ALA A 439 -11.82 11.43 -12.01
CA ALA A 439 -11.66 12.84 -11.66
C ALA A 439 -10.18 13.24 -11.55
N MET A 440 -9.38 12.41 -10.88
CA MET A 440 -7.95 12.63 -10.73
C MET A 440 -7.22 12.69 -12.08
N ALA A 441 -7.50 11.74 -12.98
CA ALA A 441 -6.88 11.70 -14.31
C ALA A 441 -7.29 12.91 -15.17
N LEU A 442 -8.57 13.29 -15.14
CA LEU A 442 -9.10 14.45 -15.88
C LEU A 442 -8.57 15.78 -15.32
N ALA A 443 -8.40 15.88 -14.00
CA ALA A 443 -7.89 17.07 -13.34
C ALA A 443 -6.46 17.45 -13.79
N MET A 444 -5.68 16.48 -14.28
CA MET A 444 -4.31 16.71 -14.72
C MET A 444 -4.19 17.35 -16.11
N LEU A 445 -5.29 17.49 -16.86
CA LEU A 445 -5.26 18.10 -18.19
C LEU A 445 -5.11 19.64 -18.12
N PRO A 446 -4.32 20.27 -19.00
CA PRO A 446 -4.03 21.71 -18.96
C PRO A 446 -5.27 22.60 -18.84
N ASP A 447 -6.31 22.29 -19.60
CA ASP A 447 -7.55 23.10 -19.68
C ASP A 447 -8.63 22.65 -18.67
N ALA A 448 -8.30 21.76 -17.73
CA ALA A 448 -9.24 21.28 -16.73
C ALA A 448 -9.68 22.41 -15.78
N THR A 449 -10.95 22.43 -15.46
CA THR A 449 -11.57 23.27 -14.42
C THR A 449 -12.29 22.40 -13.42
N VAL A 450 -12.64 22.96 -12.26
CA VAL A 450 -13.43 22.23 -11.25
C VAL A 450 -14.70 21.65 -11.88
N GLU A 451 -15.41 22.43 -12.68
CA GLU A 451 -16.65 22.02 -13.33
C GLU A 451 -16.42 20.91 -14.36
N SER A 452 -15.41 21.07 -15.23
CA SER A 452 -15.13 20.06 -16.27
C SER A 452 -14.68 18.73 -15.68
N VAL A 453 -13.94 18.75 -14.56
CA VAL A 453 -13.52 17.55 -13.85
C VAL A 453 -14.70 16.83 -13.21
N ILE A 454 -15.58 17.57 -12.52
CA ILE A 454 -16.78 16.99 -11.91
C ILE A 454 -17.67 16.37 -12.99
N GLU A 455 -18.02 17.11 -14.04
CA GLU A 455 -18.90 16.61 -15.10
C GLU A 455 -18.28 15.40 -15.83
N GLY A 456 -16.98 15.45 -16.15
CA GLY A 456 -16.30 14.33 -16.79
C GLY A 456 -16.21 13.08 -15.90
N ALA A 457 -16.05 13.25 -14.58
CA ALA A 457 -16.04 12.14 -13.64
C ALA A 457 -17.43 11.48 -13.52
N MET A 458 -18.51 12.25 -13.61
CA MET A 458 -19.88 11.72 -13.54
C MET A 458 -20.22 10.78 -14.73
N GLU A 459 -19.47 10.84 -15.84
CA GLU A 459 -19.62 9.87 -16.94
C GLU A 459 -19.29 8.43 -16.51
N TYR A 460 -18.55 8.26 -15.42
CA TYR A 460 -18.16 6.97 -14.84
C TYR A 460 -18.97 6.60 -13.59
N ALA A 461 -19.91 7.45 -13.17
CA ALA A 461 -20.73 7.24 -12.00
C ALA A 461 -21.99 6.40 -12.31
N THR A 462 -22.44 5.62 -11.33
CA THR A 462 -23.82 5.13 -11.37
C THR A 462 -24.79 6.28 -11.05
N PRO A 463 -26.08 6.17 -11.41
CA PRO A 463 -27.06 7.23 -11.06
C PRO A 463 -27.09 7.55 -9.56
N GLU A 464 -26.91 6.54 -8.70
CA GLU A 464 -26.91 6.68 -7.25
C GLU A 464 -25.68 7.46 -6.76
N ILE A 465 -24.51 7.16 -7.32
CA ILE A 465 -23.24 7.86 -6.98
C ILE A 465 -23.31 9.31 -7.47
N GLU A 466 -23.79 9.54 -8.68
CA GLU A 466 -23.98 10.90 -9.23
C GLU A 466 -24.95 11.71 -8.36
N GLU A 467 -26.10 11.14 -7.97
CA GLU A 467 -27.07 11.80 -7.09
C GLU A 467 -26.41 12.22 -5.76
N GLU A 468 -25.65 11.32 -5.13
CA GLU A 468 -25.02 11.58 -3.85
C GLU A 468 -23.93 12.65 -3.95
N ILE A 469 -23.04 12.56 -4.93
CA ILE A 469 -21.98 13.56 -5.14
C ILE A 469 -22.58 14.94 -5.45
N ARG A 470 -23.60 15.02 -6.31
CA ARG A 470 -24.28 16.29 -6.59
C ARG A 470 -25.00 16.83 -5.37
N TYR A 471 -25.53 15.97 -4.50
CA TYR A 471 -26.14 16.39 -3.25
C TYR A 471 -25.13 17.05 -2.30
N VAL A 472 -23.98 16.43 -2.04
CA VAL A 472 -22.95 17.03 -1.16
C VAL A 472 -22.36 18.31 -1.76
N ILE A 473 -22.19 18.38 -3.08
CA ILE A 473 -21.79 19.62 -3.76
C ILE A 473 -22.85 20.72 -3.53
N SER A 474 -24.14 20.41 -3.63
CA SER A 474 -25.22 21.40 -3.42
C SER A 474 -25.24 21.96 -2.00
N ILE A 475 -24.70 21.23 -1.02
CA ILE A 475 -24.54 21.74 0.35
C ILE A 475 -23.51 22.87 0.33
N THR A 476 -22.37 22.68 -0.33
CA THR A 476 -21.31 23.69 -0.38
C THR A 476 -21.75 24.99 -1.06
N GLU A 477 -22.64 24.90 -2.03
CA GLU A 477 -23.17 26.06 -2.77
C GLU A 477 -24.07 26.99 -1.95
N LYS A 478 -24.47 26.57 -0.73
CA LYS A 478 -25.23 27.41 0.21
C LYS A 478 -24.34 28.42 0.96
N TYR A 479 -23.02 28.25 0.89
CA TYR A 479 -22.05 28.98 1.69
C TYR A 479 -21.03 29.69 0.79
N ASP A 480 -20.87 30.99 0.99
CA ASP A 480 -19.88 31.79 0.24
C ASP A 480 -18.43 31.57 0.72
N ASP A 481 -18.27 31.14 1.97
CA ASP A 481 -16.96 30.90 2.61
C ASP A 481 -16.78 29.40 2.86
N PRO A 482 -15.81 28.74 2.23
CA PRO A 482 -15.52 27.33 2.47
C PRO A 482 -15.06 27.04 3.89
N MET A 483 -14.56 28.05 4.63
CA MET A 483 -14.16 27.93 6.04
C MET A 483 -15.35 28.01 7.02
N ASN A 484 -16.59 28.07 6.52
CA ASN A 484 -17.79 28.11 7.35
C ASN A 484 -18.03 26.80 8.09
N ARG A 485 -18.11 26.86 9.42
CA ARG A 485 -18.28 25.69 10.30
C ARG A 485 -19.61 24.96 10.13
N ASP A 486 -20.66 25.71 9.82
CA ASP A 486 -21.98 25.11 9.59
C ASP A 486 -21.99 24.27 8.32
N MET A 487 -21.24 24.69 7.28
CA MET A 487 -21.02 23.88 6.09
C MET A 487 -20.32 22.54 6.43
N TRP A 488 -19.25 22.61 7.24
CA TRP A 488 -18.52 21.39 7.62
C TRP A 488 -19.40 20.42 8.40
N GLN A 489 -20.24 20.94 9.32
CA GLN A 489 -21.16 20.13 10.07
C GLN A 489 -22.24 19.54 9.17
N GLU A 490 -22.84 20.34 8.27
CA GLU A 490 -23.88 19.84 7.35
C GLU A 490 -23.34 18.74 6.43
N LEU A 491 -22.11 18.87 5.91
CA LEU A 491 -21.45 17.82 5.13
C LEU A 491 -21.20 16.56 5.98
N THR A 492 -20.76 16.70 7.23
CA THR A 492 -20.53 15.58 8.14
C THR A 492 -21.84 14.85 8.45
N ASP A 493 -22.92 15.56 8.67
CA ASP A 493 -24.25 14.99 8.99
C ASP A 493 -24.80 14.13 7.84
N VAL A 494 -24.41 14.39 6.59
CA VAL A 494 -24.80 13.53 5.45
C VAL A 494 -24.45 12.06 5.70
N TYR A 495 -23.29 11.80 6.29
CA TYR A 495 -22.77 10.45 6.52
C TYR A 495 -22.95 9.95 7.95
N MET A 496 -23.13 10.84 8.91
CA MET A 496 -23.18 10.50 10.34
C MET A 496 -24.57 10.58 10.95
N ASP A 497 -25.50 11.37 10.39
CA ASP A 497 -26.88 11.43 10.88
C ASP A 497 -27.61 10.11 10.60
N THR A 498 -28.18 9.51 11.64
CA THR A 498 -28.92 8.24 11.56
C THR A 498 -30.17 8.32 10.69
N GLU A 499 -30.72 9.51 10.46
CA GLU A 499 -31.88 9.74 9.59
C GLU A 499 -31.49 10.00 8.13
N SER A 500 -30.21 10.25 7.85
CA SER A 500 -29.72 10.45 6.48
C SER A 500 -29.77 9.15 5.68
N LYS A 501 -30.29 9.20 4.46
CA LYS A 501 -30.27 8.05 3.54
C LYS A 501 -28.84 7.64 3.11
N TYR A 502 -27.89 8.54 3.32
CA TYR A 502 -26.47 8.32 2.99
C TYR A 502 -25.63 7.89 4.19
N ASN A 503 -26.27 7.69 5.36
CA ASN A 503 -25.58 7.36 6.59
C ASN A 503 -24.65 6.15 6.43
N ALA A 504 -23.36 6.37 6.62
CA ALA A 504 -22.34 5.32 6.49
C ALA A 504 -22.52 4.21 7.54
N PHE A 505 -22.97 4.51 8.76
CA PHE A 505 -23.25 3.51 9.80
C PHE A 505 -24.36 2.54 9.40
N ALA A 506 -25.34 2.99 8.62
CA ALA A 506 -26.41 2.14 8.12
C ALA A 506 -25.94 1.23 6.96
N ARG A 507 -24.89 1.63 6.24
CA ARG A 507 -24.34 0.89 5.09
C ARG A 507 -23.22 -0.07 5.49
N ILE A 508 -22.47 0.24 6.58
CA ILE A 508 -21.28 -0.50 7.00
C ILE A 508 -21.38 -0.87 8.47
N GLU A 509 -21.57 -2.15 8.76
CA GLU A 509 -21.65 -2.65 10.13
C GLU A 509 -20.36 -2.51 10.93
N LYS A 510 -19.19 -2.61 10.26
CA LYS A 510 -17.90 -2.80 10.91
C LYS A 510 -17.00 -1.55 10.95
N TYR A 511 -17.05 -0.70 9.92
CA TYR A 511 -16.22 0.51 9.79
C TYR A 511 -17.03 1.75 9.41
N PRO A 512 -17.86 2.25 10.32
CA PRO A 512 -18.80 3.32 9.99
C PRO A 512 -18.14 4.65 9.60
N ASN A 513 -16.86 4.84 9.96
CA ASN A 513 -16.12 6.10 9.77
C ASN A 513 -15.01 6.00 8.71
N SER A 514 -14.91 4.88 8.00
CA SER A 514 -13.84 4.62 7.03
C SER A 514 -14.42 4.16 5.69
N SER A 515 -15.51 4.79 5.26
CA SER A 515 -16.23 4.37 4.06
C SER A 515 -15.77 5.08 2.81
N ILE A 516 -15.81 4.35 1.70
CA ILE A 516 -15.57 4.92 0.37
C ILE A 516 -16.56 6.04 0.02
N PHE A 517 -17.81 5.94 0.49
CA PHE A 517 -18.87 6.92 0.26
C PHE A 517 -18.51 8.28 0.84
N GLU A 518 -18.18 8.30 2.12
CA GLU A 518 -17.77 9.49 2.85
C GLU A 518 -16.49 10.08 2.24
N ASN A 519 -15.48 9.23 2.03
CA ASN A 519 -14.18 9.65 1.54
C ASN A 519 -14.26 10.37 0.19
N VAL A 520 -14.92 9.78 -0.80
CA VAL A 520 -15.08 10.35 -2.14
C VAL A 520 -16.07 11.52 -2.13
N GLY A 521 -17.20 11.40 -1.42
CA GLY A 521 -18.18 12.48 -1.32
C GLY A 521 -17.59 13.76 -0.75
N PHE A 522 -16.81 13.66 0.34
CA PHE A 522 -16.09 14.81 0.91
C PHE A 522 -15.05 15.36 -0.05
N ALA A 523 -14.29 14.50 -0.75
CA ALA A 523 -13.29 14.96 -1.71
C ALA A 523 -13.92 15.84 -2.79
N PHE A 524 -15.04 15.42 -3.38
CA PHE A 524 -15.75 16.22 -4.38
C PHE A 524 -16.39 17.51 -3.80
N ALA A 525 -16.98 17.42 -2.61
CA ALA A 525 -17.55 18.59 -1.94
C ALA A 525 -16.48 19.66 -1.67
N LEU A 526 -15.34 19.27 -1.12
CA LEU A 526 -14.25 20.19 -0.82
C LEU A 526 -13.53 20.68 -2.08
N PHE A 527 -13.38 19.83 -3.09
CA PHE A 527 -12.85 20.22 -4.40
C PHE A 527 -13.67 21.37 -5.01
N LYS A 528 -15.00 21.27 -4.94
CA LYS A 528 -15.91 22.34 -5.38
C LYS A 528 -15.85 23.57 -4.48
N ALA A 529 -16.02 23.39 -3.17
CA ALA A 529 -16.12 24.49 -2.20
C ALA A 529 -14.87 25.38 -2.18
N THR A 530 -13.69 24.76 -2.25
CA THR A 530 -12.40 25.47 -2.17
C THR A 530 -11.86 25.90 -3.53
N ASN A 531 -12.56 25.62 -4.61
CA ASN A 531 -12.07 25.77 -5.98
C ASN A 531 -10.69 25.12 -6.16
N ALA A 532 -10.58 23.87 -5.72
CA ALA A 532 -9.37 23.04 -5.73
C ALA A 532 -8.18 23.63 -4.95
N ASN A 533 -8.41 24.40 -3.90
CA ASN A 533 -7.35 24.89 -3.03
C ASN A 533 -6.92 23.80 -2.04
N VAL A 534 -5.70 23.29 -2.21
CA VAL A 534 -5.16 22.19 -1.38
C VAL A 534 -5.12 22.56 0.10
N LYS A 535 -4.57 23.72 0.46
CA LYS A 535 -4.45 24.12 1.87
C LYS A 535 -5.82 24.17 2.54
N GLN A 536 -6.79 24.86 1.94
CA GLN A 536 -8.13 24.98 2.52
C GLN A 536 -8.80 23.62 2.63
N SER A 537 -8.72 22.80 1.59
CA SER A 537 -9.34 21.47 1.55
C SER A 537 -8.79 20.56 2.65
N VAL A 538 -7.46 20.48 2.80
CA VAL A 538 -6.81 19.70 3.86
C VAL A 538 -7.17 20.21 5.24
N VAL A 539 -7.13 21.55 5.48
CA VAL A 539 -7.51 22.13 6.77
C VAL A 539 -8.95 21.81 7.15
N ILE A 540 -9.89 21.95 6.20
CA ILE A 540 -11.29 21.62 6.45
C ILE A 540 -11.45 20.14 6.82
N ALA A 541 -10.93 19.25 5.98
CA ALA A 541 -11.06 17.80 6.20
C ALA A 541 -10.42 17.34 7.52
N THR A 542 -9.25 17.89 7.87
CA THR A 542 -8.58 17.60 9.14
C THR A 542 -9.38 18.02 10.37
N ASN A 543 -10.05 19.16 10.30
CA ASN A 543 -10.72 19.75 11.48
C ASN A 543 -12.18 19.28 11.66
N ARG A 544 -12.75 18.50 10.76
CA ARG A 544 -14.14 18.03 10.87
C ARG A 544 -14.31 16.88 11.88
N GLY A 545 -13.24 16.15 12.20
CA GLY A 545 -13.31 14.93 13.03
C GLY A 545 -13.49 13.65 12.21
N TYR A 546 -13.67 12.51 12.89
CA TYR A 546 -13.81 11.17 12.32
C TYR A 546 -12.55 10.67 11.60
N ASP A 547 -12.68 10.05 10.43
CA ASP A 547 -11.61 9.52 9.60
C ASP A 547 -10.92 10.65 8.80
N THR A 548 -10.16 11.46 9.51
CA THR A 548 -9.63 12.72 9.00
C THR A 548 -8.43 12.56 8.10
N ASP A 549 -7.56 11.60 8.33
CA ASP A 549 -6.39 11.34 7.50
C ASP A 549 -6.80 10.85 6.10
N CYS A 550 -7.79 9.95 6.04
CA CYS A 550 -8.30 9.44 4.77
C CYS A 550 -9.02 10.50 3.95
N THR A 551 -9.93 11.25 4.59
CA THR A 551 -10.67 12.32 3.91
C THR A 551 -9.80 13.47 3.48
N ALA A 552 -8.86 13.91 4.33
CA ALA A 552 -7.95 15.00 4.00
C ALA A 552 -6.96 14.60 2.91
N ALA A 553 -6.47 13.35 2.91
CA ALA A 553 -5.60 12.84 1.87
C ALA A 553 -6.29 12.81 0.51
N SER A 554 -7.51 12.26 0.43
CA SER A 554 -8.25 12.19 -0.83
C SER A 554 -8.66 13.57 -1.35
N ALA A 555 -9.13 14.46 -0.48
CA ALA A 555 -9.49 15.81 -0.87
C ALA A 555 -8.25 16.63 -1.30
N GLY A 556 -7.14 16.53 -0.55
CA GLY A 556 -5.89 17.18 -0.86
C GLY A 556 -5.28 16.72 -2.19
N ALA A 557 -5.33 15.40 -2.46
CA ALA A 557 -4.84 14.83 -3.72
C ALA A 557 -5.66 15.31 -4.92
N LEU A 558 -6.99 15.28 -4.85
CA LEU A 558 -7.86 15.74 -5.95
C LEU A 558 -7.68 17.24 -6.21
N CYS A 559 -7.57 18.06 -5.16
CA CYS A 559 -7.28 19.49 -5.32
C CYS A 559 -5.90 19.70 -5.96
N GLY A 560 -4.87 18.98 -5.52
CA GLY A 560 -3.52 19.05 -6.07
C GLY A 560 -3.44 18.60 -7.53
N ALA A 561 -4.26 17.63 -7.94
CA ALA A 561 -4.35 17.18 -9.32
C ALA A 561 -4.82 18.26 -10.29
N LEU A 562 -5.57 19.25 -9.81
CA LEU A 562 -5.99 20.41 -10.63
C LEU A 562 -5.10 21.62 -10.41
N SER A 563 -4.84 22.02 -9.16
CA SER A 563 -4.15 23.28 -8.83
C SER A 563 -2.62 23.17 -8.87
N GLY A 564 -2.07 21.95 -9.00
CA GLY A 564 -0.65 21.73 -8.85
C GLY A 564 -0.15 22.15 -7.46
N THR A 565 1.04 22.70 -7.42
CA THR A 565 1.67 23.19 -6.18
C THR A 565 1.22 24.59 -5.77
N SER A 566 0.51 25.31 -6.63
CA SER A 566 0.22 26.75 -6.49
C SER A 566 -0.57 27.14 -5.24
N THR A 567 -1.33 26.21 -4.66
CA THR A 567 -2.16 26.43 -3.46
C THR A 567 -1.57 25.78 -2.20
N ILE A 568 -0.37 25.21 -2.29
CA ILE A 568 0.35 24.55 -1.19
C ILE A 568 1.40 25.54 -0.64
N PRO A 569 1.35 25.88 0.66
CA PRO A 569 2.36 26.76 1.24
C PRO A 569 3.77 26.18 1.17
N GLU A 570 4.77 27.03 0.94
CA GLU A 570 6.17 26.60 0.83
C GLU A 570 6.71 25.96 2.13
N ASP A 571 6.27 26.42 3.28
CA ASP A 571 6.59 25.83 4.58
C ASP A 571 5.97 24.43 4.77
N TRP A 572 4.79 24.17 4.18
CA TRP A 572 4.21 22.85 4.13
C TRP A 572 5.08 21.90 3.32
N ILE A 573 5.50 22.32 2.13
CA ILE A 573 6.37 21.50 1.27
C ILE A 573 7.66 21.14 2.01
N LYS A 574 8.32 22.11 2.65
CA LYS A 574 9.53 21.86 3.45
C LYS A 574 9.31 20.87 4.61
N THR A 575 8.16 20.97 5.27
CA THR A 575 7.83 20.08 6.39
C THR A 575 7.58 18.65 5.89
N LEU A 576 6.86 18.50 4.77
CA LEU A 576 6.61 17.20 4.13
C LEU A 576 7.92 16.57 3.64
N ASP A 577 8.83 17.35 3.04
CA ASP A 577 10.13 16.84 2.61
C ASP A 577 11.00 16.37 3.78
N ALA A 578 10.91 17.04 4.92
CA ALA A 578 11.63 16.64 6.12
C ALA A 578 11.02 15.40 6.81
N GLY A 579 9.70 15.21 6.70
CA GLY A 579 8.97 14.14 7.38
C GLY A 579 8.98 12.80 6.64
N ILE A 580 9.08 12.81 5.32
CA ILE A 580 8.83 11.65 4.45
C ILE A 580 9.75 10.43 4.73
N ALA A 581 10.99 10.67 5.14
CA ALA A 581 11.99 9.62 5.33
C ALA A 581 11.93 8.92 6.70
N ASN A 582 11.05 9.34 7.60
CA ASN A 582 11.11 8.95 9.01
C ASN A 582 9.98 7.99 9.44
N ASN A 583 9.39 7.25 8.52
CA ASN A 583 8.38 6.26 8.87
C ASN A 583 8.96 4.84 8.74
N PRO A 584 8.92 4.03 9.81
CA PRO A 584 9.50 2.68 9.81
C PRO A 584 8.57 1.61 9.20
N TYR A 585 7.40 1.95 8.66
CA TYR A 585 6.47 0.97 8.10
C TYR A 585 6.97 0.35 6.79
N SER A 586 7.75 1.10 6.03
CA SER A 586 8.31 0.63 4.76
C SER A 586 9.71 1.17 4.51
N ASN A 587 10.48 0.43 3.72
CA ASN A 587 11.79 0.86 3.20
C ASN A 587 11.67 1.60 1.86
N ALA A 588 10.57 2.31 1.61
CA ALA A 588 10.35 3.13 0.43
C ALA A 588 10.58 4.63 0.77
N HIS A 589 11.79 5.12 0.58
CA HIS A 589 12.24 6.42 1.09
C HIS A 589 12.57 7.44 -0.02
N TYR A 590 11.84 7.42 -1.15
CA TYR A 590 11.96 8.47 -2.16
C TYR A 590 11.53 9.83 -1.60
N THR A 591 12.23 10.91 -1.98
CA THR A 591 11.77 12.28 -1.69
C THR A 591 10.46 12.58 -2.44
N ASN A 592 9.74 13.63 -2.04
CA ASN A 592 8.53 14.06 -2.75
C ASN A 592 8.83 14.36 -4.22
N LYS A 593 9.93 15.08 -4.47
CA LYS A 593 10.33 15.45 -5.82
C LYS A 593 10.76 14.23 -6.64
N ALA A 594 11.65 13.38 -6.12
CA ALA A 594 12.06 12.16 -6.82
C ALA A 594 10.87 11.22 -7.12
N THR A 595 9.86 11.18 -6.24
CA THR A 595 8.62 10.46 -6.51
C THR A 595 7.87 11.06 -7.70
N ALA A 596 7.71 12.40 -7.75
CA ALA A 596 7.04 13.08 -8.86
C ALA A 596 7.81 12.91 -10.18
N ASP A 597 9.13 13.06 -10.15
CA ASP A 597 10.01 12.88 -11.31
C ASP A 597 9.89 11.47 -11.88
N GLY A 598 9.92 10.45 -11.01
CA GLY A 598 9.77 9.06 -11.43
C GLY A 598 8.39 8.72 -11.99
N LEU A 599 7.31 9.23 -11.40
CA LEU A 599 5.95 9.05 -11.93
C LEU A 599 5.77 9.77 -13.28
N TYR A 600 6.32 10.98 -13.41
CA TYR A 600 6.26 11.73 -14.65
C TYR A 600 7.03 11.03 -15.77
N LEU A 601 8.22 10.51 -15.50
CA LEU A 601 8.99 9.72 -16.45
C LEU A 601 8.25 8.44 -16.86
N ALA A 602 7.59 7.76 -15.91
CA ALA A 602 6.76 6.60 -16.21
C ALA A 602 5.58 6.96 -17.15
N LEU A 603 4.94 8.12 -16.94
CA LEU A 603 3.92 8.65 -17.85
C LEU A 603 4.50 8.91 -19.25
N GLN A 604 5.66 9.57 -19.34
CA GLN A 604 6.33 9.83 -20.62
C GLN A 604 6.65 8.51 -21.36
N ASN A 605 7.22 7.54 -20.67
CA ASN A 605 7.54 6.23 -21.23
C ASN A 605 6.30 5.48 -21.71
N LYS A 606 5.20 5.52 -20.94
CA LYS A 606 3.90 4.98 -21.37
C LYS A 606 3.45 5.62 -22.69
N VAL A 607 3.47 6.94 -22.78
CA VAL A 607 3.01 7.67 -23.97
C VAL A 607 3.86 7.32 -25.19
N LEU A 608 5.18 7.31 -25.05
CA LEU A 608 6.13 6.95 -26.12
C LEU A 608 5.97 5.48 -26.56
N ARG A 609 5.69 4.58 -25.62
CA ARG A 609 5.41 3.17 -25.93
C ARG A 609 4.11 3.05 -26.73
N LEU A 610 3.04 3.71 -26.31
CA LEU A 610 1.75 3.70 -27.00
C LEU A 610 1.86 4.26 -28.41
N GLU A 611 2.65 5.31 -28.63
CA GLU A 611 2.91 5.87 -29.96
C GLU A 611 3.56 4.82 -30.88
N LYS A 612 4.65 4.18 -30.42
CA LYS A 612 5.34 3.12 -31.17
C LYS A 612 4.44 1.92 -31.47
N GLU A 613 3.59 1.55 -30.54
CA GLU A 613 2.65 0.44 -30.70
C GLU A 613 1.53 0.76 -31.71
N ALA A 614 1.03 1.99 -31.72
CA ALA A 614 0.06 2.46 -32.69
C ALA A 614 0.65 2.54 -34.11
N GLU A 615 1.92 2.96 -34.24
CA GLU A 615 2.64 2.95 -35.50
C GLU A 615 2.90 1.53 -36.02
N ALA A 616 3.18 0.58 -35.14
CA ALA A 616 3.38 -0.83 -35.45
C ALA A 616 2.07 -1.60 -35.72
N MET A 617 0.92 -0.92 -35.75
CA MET A 617 -0.40 -1.52 -35.97
C MET A 617 -0.72 -2.69 -35.01
N LYS A 618 -0.34 -2.54 -33.73
CA LYS A 618 -0.63 -3.55 -32.71
C LYS A 618 -2.06 -3.51 -32.18
N TYR A 619 -2.84 -2.52 -32.55
CA TYR A 619 -4.22 -2.28 -32.13
C TYR A 619 -5.20 -2.40 -33.29
N SER A 620 -6.46 -2.60 -32.98
CA SER A 620 -7.56 -2.44 -33.95
C SER A 620 -7.63 -0.98 -34.47
N ASP A 621 -8.32 -0.75 -35.58
CA ASP A 621 -8.43 0.61 -36.16
C ASP A 621 -9.02 1.63 -35.19
N ASP A 622 -10.02 1.23 -34.40
CA ASP A 622 -10.66 2.12 -33.41
C ASP A 622 -9.78 2.37 -32.18
N GLU A 623 -9.11 1.36 -31.68
CA GLU A 623 -8.12 1.51 -30.60
C GLU A 623 -6.93 2.37 -31.04
N THR A 624 -6.44 2.15 -32.27
CA THR A 624 -5.38 2.98 -32.86
C THR A 624 -5.76 4.46 -32.91
N LYS A 625 -7.03 4.79 -33.23
CA LYS A 625 -7.51 6.18 -33.21
C LYS A 625 -7.52 6.76 -31.80
N LYS A 626 -8.01 6.01 -30.81
CA LYS A 626 -8.01 6.43 -29.39
C LYS A 626 -6.60 6.67 -28.89
N VAL A 627 -5.68 5.72 -29.12
CA VAL A 627 -4.28 5.84 -28.71
C VAL A 627 -3.61 7.04 -29.36
N LYS A 628 -3.77 7.26 -30.66
CA LYS A 628 -3.22 8.43 -31.36
C LYS A 628 -3.79 9.76 -30.83
N ALA A 629 -5.08 9.79 -30.51
CA ALA A 629 -5.70 10.99 -29.91
C ALA A 629 -5.12 11.28 -28.52
N TYR A 630 -4.93 10.24 -27.70
CA TYR A 630 -4.29 10.37 -26.39
C TYR A 630 -2.83 10.83 -26.49
N VAL A 631 -2.03 10.21 -27.37
CA VAL A 631 -0.64 10.65 -27.62
C VAL A 631 -0.58 12.12 -28.05
N GLN A 632 -1.47 12.53 -28.95
CA GLN A 632 -1.55 13.92 -29.39
C GLN A 632 -1.90 14.87 -28.22
N LEU A 633 -2.85 14.48 -27.39
CA LEU A 633 -3.21 15.23 -26.17
C LEU A 633 -2.01 15.41 -25.22
N MET A 634 -1.23 14.36 -25.02
CA MET A 634 -0.04 14.40 -24.16
C MET A 634 1.09 15.26 -24.77
N LYS A 635 1.21 15.31 -26.12
CA LYS A 635 2.13 16.23 -26.81
C LYS A 635 1.68 17.69 -26.63
N GLU A 636 0.40 17.97 -26.79
CA GLU A 636 -0.17 19.31 -26.57
C GLU A 636 -0.05 19.76 -25.10
N ALA A 637 -0.12 18.84 -24.17
CA ALA A 637 0.12 19.07 -22.74
C ALA A 637 1.62 19.22 -22.38
N GLY A 638 2.54 19.03 -23.34
CA GLY A 638 3.98 19.14 -23.11
C GLY A 638 4.60 17.97 -22.32
N VAL A 639 3.91 16.83 -22.26
CA VAL A 639 4.42 15.62 -21.57
C VAL A 639 5.52 14.96 -22.39
N VAL A 640 5.33 14.85 -23.69
CA VAL A 640 6.32 14.33 -24.66
C VAL A 640 6.43 15.27 -25.86
N LYS A 641 7.57 15.22 -26.57
CA LYS A 641 7.86 16.09 -27.74
C LYS A 641 7.23 15.56 -29.02
#